data_e8ad1788943c5f2fccd9db59b81f41f2
#
_entry.id   e8ad1788943c5f2fccd9db59b81f41f2
#
_cell.length_a   1.000
_cell.length_b   1.000
_cell.length_c   1.000
_cell.angle_alpha   90.00
_cell.angle_beta   90.00
_cell.angle_gamma   90.00
#
_symmetry.space_group_name_H-M   'P 1'
#
loop_
_entity.id
_entity.type
_entity.pdbx_description
1 polymer ?
#
loop_
_entity_poly.entity_id
_entity_poly.type
_entity_poly.pdbx_seq_one_letter_code
_entity_poly.pdbx_strand_id
1 'polypeptide(L)'
;MNRTPPRGIPFGLLVGGVLAAGVVATPAAGRSAPAADAARSGTVVLAGAMPEPDLIALSVAAAGALPDADFLLDSTRAETVVKPFLDRLRPAAVTPVGAFPRDHDAARRWGAADVTAPPKPDPVEFAWGLYPKADRAVVAPRAPAPELLQAACLAGTLRVPLFVLREGDDPIKGLKELLATRGAKEVLAVGAAGAACKTLDGVRVTELADAAAVALAHRRELSKGGKIDVLVLANPADARKLSALAPWIAVKRRAALLLTAADGKNAAAVVAAALRDRDTAGADALIVVAEPEAIPTVKRDNPFQGKDERIDVEPWVPEGDELISLAAGRLFHTDRAIIPLVFARQNLLERAPGPPKILIASNPGDGLPLLETFSRNTGRELENAGWKVTGRYGKSGLTAKELRELLPKQDAFLWEGHYRTLVDHFEMPKWTEPLKPSVMFLQSCMALNPDEAALLFDRGAVAVVGTPNRTYSGSGGALTLGFFDSLAYDNRPVGASMRHAKNFLICYAELKAKRLGAAAKMGGANKRAAWTFTVWGDPTLKLPRATPPKDALPALTCEVVKNRLTLTLPEKRYPPTEVGAYRAEMWPGGRLAGLFTTDEEDSRHLAPLAFAEVRLPDAKDGQTPRLTTKVPGRNWVFEWDARRKVGYLLVVPREKDDKGIEFTVRWDADPPG
;
A
#
# COMPACT_ATOMS: atom_id res chain seq x y z
N MET A 1 -59.71 -13.47 13.87
CA MET A 1 -60.21 -12.45 14.83
C MET A 1 -59.73 -11.10 14.37
N ASN A 2 -60.67 -10.29 13.91
CA ASN A 2 -60.48 -8.94 13.38
C ASN A 2 -60.03 -7.96 14.46
N ARG A 3 -59.11 -7.08 14.18
CA ARG A 3 -59.06 -5.74 14.79
C ARG A 3 -58.57 -4.70 13.80
N THR A 4 -59.44 -3.78 13.51
CA THR A 4 -59.39 -2.58 12.67
C THR A 4 -58.53 -1.46 13.31
N PRO A 5 -57.94 -0.55 12.51
CA PRO A 5 -57.22 0.62 13.02
C PRO A 5 -58.14 1.83 13.25
N PRO A 6 -57.78 2.79 14.11
CA PRO A 6 -58.55 4.03 14.26
C PRO A 6 -58.08 5.14 13.31
N ARG A 7 -59.07 5.92 12.93
CA ARG A 7 -59.12 7.06 12.01
C ARG A 7 -58.52 8.35 12.62
N GLY A 8 -58.13 9.22 11.72
CA GLY A 8 -57.49 10.50 11.79
C GLY A 8 -58.24 11.64 12.45
N ILE A 9 -57.53 12.75 12.61
CA ILE A 9 -58.02 14.08 13.00
C ILE A 9 -57.36 15.14 12.08
N PRO A 10 -58.05 16.28 11.81
CA PRO A 10 -57.95 16.98 10.53
C PRO A 10 -57.12 18.28 10.54
N PHE A 11 -56.91 18.75 9.34
CA PHE A 11 -56.42 20.05 8.88
C PHE A 11 -57.00 21.27 9.59
N GLY A 12 -56.12 22.24 9.87
CA GLY A 12 -56.47 23.63 10.14
C GLY A 12 -55.62 24.56 9.26
N LEU A 13 -56.27 25.16 8.28
CA LEU A 13 -55.78 26.28 7.47
C LEU A 13 -55.80 27.57 8.30
N LEU A 14 -54.75 28.39 8.16
CA LEU A 14 -54.85 29.83 8.39
C LEU A 14 -54.03 30.58 7.35
N VAL A 15 -54.77 31.32 6.54
CA VAL A 15 -54.32 32.26 5.50
C VAL A 15 -54.11 33.63 6.15
N GLY A 16 -53.09 34.33 5.76
CA GLY A 16 -52.90 35.73 6.14
C GLY A 16 -51.68 36.32 5.44
N GLY A 17 -51.92 36.99 4.34
CA GLY A 17 -50.97 37.63 3.47
C GLY A 17 -50.40 38.93 3.99
N VAL A 18 -49.37 39.41 3.35
CA VAL A 18 -49.20 40.80 2.86
C VAL A 18 -48.04 40.82 1.88
N LEU A 19 -48.30 41.28 0.67
CA LEU A 19 -47.35 41.62 -0.39
C LEU A 19 -46.54 42.87 -0.01
N ALA A 20 -45.21 42.79 -0.14
CA ALA A 20 -44.38 43.95 -0.36
C ALA A 20 -43.41 43.63 -1.49
N ALA A 21 -43.61 44.27 -2.63
CA ALA A 21 -42.74 44.17 -3.79
C ALA A 21 -41.47 44.98 -3.52
N GLY A 22 -40.35 44.25 -3.36
CA GLY A 22 -39.00 44.81 -3.40
C GLY A 22 -38.29 44.29 -4.65
N VAL A 23 -38.06 45.16 -5.62
CA VAL A 23 -37.23 44.88 -6.75
C VAL A 23 -35.78 44.73 -6.25
N VAL A 24 -35.34 43.50 -6.15
CA VAL A 24 -33.91 43.21 -5.92
C VAL A 24 -33.27 42.88 -7.27
N ALA A 25 -32.40 43.77 -7.69
CA ALA A 25 -31.54 43.57 -8.85
C ALA A 25 -30.74 42.28 -8.67
N THR A 26 -30.93 41.33 -9.56
CA THR A 26 -30.07 40.14 -9.70
C THR A 26 -28.64 40.59 -10.00
N PRO A 27 -27.65 40.31 -9.16
CA PRO A 27 -26.27 40.45 -9.58
C PRO A 27 -26.00 39.40 -10.67
N ALA A 28 -25.49 39.90 -11.80
CA ALA A 28 -24.99 39.06 -12.88
C ALA A 28 -24.13 37.93 -12.29
N ALA A 29 -24.40 36.69 -12.71
CA ALA A 29 -23.59 35.53 -12.39
C ALA A 29 -22.13 35.82 -12.74
N GLY A 30 -21.38 36.29 -11.76
CA GLY A 30 -19.95 36.40 -11.81
C GLY A 30 -19.41 35.00 -12.10
N ARG A 31 -18.82 34.80 -13.26
CA ARG A 31 -17.95 33.65 -13.50
C ARG A 31 -16.98 33.63 -12.33
N SER A 32 -17.12 32.61 -11.46
CA SER A 32 -16.13 32.31 -10.46
C SER A 32 -14.80 32.21 -11.18
N ALA A 33 -13.88 33.11 -10.84
CA ALA A 33 -12.49 33.01 -11.27
C ALA A 33 -12.02 31.59 -11.03
N PRO A 34 -11.28 30.97 -11.95
CA PRO A 34 -10.71 29.66 -11.71
C PRO A 34 -9.88 29.77 -10.42
N ALA A 35 -10.11 28.83 -9.50
CA ALA A 35 -9.38 28.74 -8.25
C ALA A 35 -7.89 28.94 -8.53
N ALA A 36 -7.32 29.86 -7.77
CA ALA A 36 -5.94 30.30 -7.88
C ALA A 36 -4.99 29.12 -8.06
N ASP A 37 -4.02 29.31 -8.96
CA ASP A 37 -2.86 28.50 -9.27
C ASP A 37 -2.50 27.47 -8.18
N ALA A 38 -3.04 26.24 -8.34
CA ALA A 38 -2.34 25.07 -7.82
C ALA A 38 -1.01 25.04 -8.61
N ALA A 39 0.08 25.30 -7.93
CA ALA A 39 1.42 25.31 -8.50
C ALA A 39 1.55 24.09 -9.43
N ARG A 40 1.88 24.34 -10.70
CA ARG A 40 2.05 23.32 -11.73
C ARG A 40 2.99 22.25 -11.15
N SER A 41 2.50 21.04 -10.96
CA SER A 41 3.26 19.99 -10.29
C SER A 41 4.17 19.31 -11.30
N GLY A 42 5.48 19.44 -11.06
CA GLY A 42 6.50 18.52 -11.56
C GLY A 42 6.66 18.38 -13.09
N THR A 43 7.73 17.66 -13.43
CA THR A 43 8.02 17.21 -14.79
C THR A 43 7.58 15.76 -14.96
N VAL A 44 7.09 15.42 -16.14
CA VAL A 44 6.78 14.03 -16.53
C VAL A 44 7.75 13.60 -17.61
N VAL A 45 8.43 12.47 -17.42
CA VAL A 45 9.16 11.75 -18.48
C VAL A 45 8.23 10.68 -19.03
N LEU A 46 7.86 10.81 -20.30
CA LEU A 46 6.95 9.88 -20.98
C LEU A 46 7.75 9.01 -21.96
N ALA A 47 7.92 7.73 -21.63
CA ALA A 47 8.64 6.78 -22.45
C ALA A 47 7.71 6.14 -23.50
N GLY A 48 8.06 6.29 -24.77
CA GLY A 48 7.43 5.62 -25.90
C GLY A 48 7.97 4.20 -26.12
N ALA A 49 7.70 3.65 -27.30
CA ALA A 49 8.21 2.33 -27.66
C ALA A 49 9.74 2.35 -27.82
N MET A 50 10.39 1.39 -27.15
CA MET A 50 11.84 1.19 -27.19
C MET A 50 12.20 -0.23 -26.79
N PRO A 51 13.42 -0.71 -27.11
CA PRO A 51 13.94 -1.98 -26.59
C PRO A 51 13.93 -2.01 -25.05
N GLU A 52 13.69 -3.18 -24.47
CA GLU A 52 13.61 -3.34 -23.01
C GLU A 52 14.88 -2.87 -22.26
N PRO A 53 16.12 -3.15 -22.74
CA PRO A 53 17.31 -2.62 -22.08
C PRO A 53 17.39 -1.09 -22.06
N ASP A 54 16.90 -0.43 -23.11
CA ASP A 54 16.90 1.04 -23.19
C ASP A 54 15.82 1.61 -22.25
N LEU A 55 14.67 0.94 -22.13
CA LEU A 55 13.65 1.27 -21.14
C LEU A 55 14.19 1.17 -19.70
N ILE A 56 14.92 0.09 -19.40
CA ILE A 56 15.55 -0.08 -18.08
C ILE A 56 16.52 1.07 -17.82
N ALA A 57 17.42 1.37 -18.76
CA ALA A 57 18.41 2.44 -18.61
C ALA A 57 17.74 3.82 -18.44
N LEU A 58 16.75 4.15 -19.28
CA LEU A 58 15.99 5.40 -19.20
C LEU A 58 15.25 5.54 -17.86
N SER A 59 14.54 4.49 -17.44
CA SER A 59 13.72 4.53 -16.23
C SER A 59 14.55 4.75 -14.96
N VAL A 60 15.68 4.04 -14.81
CA VAL A 60 16.58 4.23 -13.65
C VAL A 60 17.30 5.57 -13.70
N ALA A 61 17.64 6.07 -14.91
CA ALA A 61 18.20 7.41 -15.06
C ALA A 61 17.20 8.49 -14.61
N ALA A 62 15.95 8.37 -15.03
CA ALA A 62 14.88 9.28 -14.58
C ALA A 62 14.70 9.20 -13.06
N ALA A 63 14.66 8.00 -12.45
CA ALA A 63 14.53 7.85 -11.00
C ALA A 63 15.72 8.45 -10.22
N GLY A 64 16.94 8.25 -10.70
CA GLY A 64 18.15 8.72 -10.03
C GLY A 64 18.43 10.21 -10.19
N ALA A 65 18.23 10.75 -11.41
CA ALA A 65 18.53 12.15 -11.72
C ALA A 65 17.35 13.10 -11.43
N LEU A 66 16.12 12.63 -11.60
CA LEU A 66 14.89 13.42 -11.50
C LEU A 66 13.95 12.81 -10.43
N PRO A 67 14.31 12.79 -9.15
CA PRO A 67 13.56 12.07 -8.11
C PRO A 67 12.11 12.59 -7.96
N ASP A 68 11.87 13.86 -8.26
CA ASP A 68 10.54 14.50 -8.18
C ASP A 68 9.72 14.39 -9.48
N ALA A 69 10.32 13.90 -10.57
CA ALA A 69 9.60 13.68 -11.82
C ALA A 69 8.76 12.39 -11.76
N ASP A 70 7.58 12.45 -12.39
CA ASP A 70 6.82 11.26 -12.68
C ASP A 70 7.35 10.59 -13.96
N PHE A 71 7.50 9.27 -13.92
CA PHE A 71 7.86 8.47 -15.08
C PHE A 71 6.62 7.73 -15.56
N LEU A 72 6.28 7.85 -16.83
CA LEU A 72 5.13 7.19 -17.44
C LEU A 72 5.57 6.41 -18.68
N LEU A 73 4.82 5.37 -19.01
CA LEU A 73 4.94 4.65 -20.26
C LEU A 73 3.76 4.97 -21.17
N ASP A 74 4.04 5.22 -22.43
CA ASP A 74 2.99 5.31 -23.45
C ASP A 74 2.42 3.92 -23.75
N SER A 75 1.13 3.84 -24.02
CA SER A 75 0.44 2.60 -24.38
C SER A 75 -0.68 2.87 -25.38
N THR A 76 -1.23 1.79 -25.96
CA THR A 76 -2.42 1.86 -26.80
C THR A 76 -3.65 2.40 -26.07
N ARG A 77 -3.60 2.48 -24.74
CA ARG A 77 -4.67 2.97 -23.86
C ARG A 77 -4.41 4.40 -23.35
N ALA A 78 -3.48 5.14 -23.95
CA ALA A 78 -3.09 6.47 -23.48
C ALA A 78 -4.28 7.42 -23.33
N GLU A 79 -5.21 7.44 -24.29
CA GLU A 79 -6.39 8.32 -24.26
C GLU A 79 -7.33 8.04 -23.08
N THR A 80 -7.47 6.77 -22.68
CA THR A 80 -8.41 6.37 -21.64
C THR A 80 -7.81 6.33 -20.24
N VAL A 81 -6.48 6.25 -20.11
CA VAL A 81 -5.82 6.02 -18.83
C VAL A 81 -4.80 7.12 -18.50
N VAL A 82 -3.90 7.46 -19.43
CA VAL A 82 -2.83 8.45 -19.21
C VAL A 82 -3.38 9.87 -19.30
N LYS A 83 -4.18 10.18 -20.34
CA LYS A 83 -4.75 11.49 -20.54
C LYS A 83 -5.56 12.01 -19.36
N PRO A 84 -6.55 11.26 -18.80
CA PRO A 84 -7.31 11.71 -17.63
C PRO A 84 -6.42 12.01 -16.40
N PHE A 85 -5.31 11.29 -16.28
CA PHE A 85 -4.34 11.56 -15.22
C PHE A 85 -3.57 12.86 -15.49
N LEU A 86 -3.03 13.07 -16.69
CA LEU A 86 -2.29 14.28 -17.05
C LEU A 86 -3.17 15.52 -17.02
N ASP A 87 -4.43 15.43 -17.46
CA ASP A 87 -5.42 16.53 -17.36
C ASP A 87 -5.66 16.94 -15.88
N ARG A 88 -5.58 15.99 -14.97
CA ARG A 88 -5.70 16.26 -13.51
C ARG A 88 -4.39 16.77 -12.91
N LEU A 89 -3.26 16.16 -13.25
CA LEU A 89 -1.93 16.51 -12.74
C LEU A 89 -1.51 17.91 -13.17
N ARG A 90 -1.81 18.29 -14.41
CA ARG A 90 -1.39 19.55 -15.05
C ARG A 90 0.13 19.78 -14.88
N PRO A 91 0.97 18.87 -15.40
CA PRO A 91 2.40 18.97 -15.23
C PRO A 91 2.96 20.26 -15.86
N ALA A 92 4.06 20.76 -15.29
CA ALA A 92 4.77 21.92 -15.84
C ALA A 92 5.40 21.61 -17.20
N ALA A 93 5.85 20.37 -17.40
CA ALA A 93 6.40 19.88 -18.66
C ALA A 93 6.19 18.38 -18.83
N VAL A 94 5.96 17.92 -20.05
CA VAL A 94 6.00 16.52 -20.45
C VAL A 94 7.10 16.35 -21.48
N THR A 95 8.09 15.50 -21.17
CA THR A 95 9.21 15.19 -22.06
C THR A 95 9.03 13.78 -22.65
N PRO A 96 8.59 13.65 -23.91
CA PRO A 96 8.46 12.37 -24.59
C PRO A 96 9.83 11.88 -25.05
N VAL A 97 10.13 10.58 -24.81
CA VAL A 97 11.41 9.92 -25.14
C VAL A 97 11.13 8.59 -25.83
N GLY A 98 11.79 8.31 -26.94
CA GLY A 98 11.61 7.08 -27.72
C GLY A 98 10.65 7.24 -28.91
N ALA A 99 10.13 6.12 -29.42
CA ALA A 99 9.27 6.10 -30.59
C ALA A 99 7.79 6.16 -30.21
N PHE A 100 7.06 7.02 -30.90
CA PHE A 100 5.61 7.16 -30.76
C PHE A 100 4.91 6.85 -32.08
N PRO A 101 3.60 6.51 -32.11
CA PRO A 101 2.86 6.31 -33.36
C PRO A 101 2.98 7.50 -34.32
N ARG A 102 3.00 7.24 -35.62
CA ARG A 102 3.19 8.29 -36.65
C ARG A 102 2.03 9.28 -36.72
N ASP A 103 0.83 8.82 -36.44
CA ASP A 103 -0.42 9.58 -36.36
C ASP A 103 -0.65 10.21 -35.00
N HIS A 104 0.41 10.38 -34.26
CA HIS A 104 0.38 10.84 -32.90
C HIS A 104 -0.06 12.29 -32.78
N ASP A 105 -1.26 12.47 -32.26
CA ASP A 105 -1.77 13.73 -31.77
C ASP A 105 -1.57 13.81 -30.26
N ALA A 106 -0.59 14.61 -29.83
CA ALA A 106 -0.23 14.75 -28.42
C ALA A 106 -1.41 15.24 -27.56
N ALA A 107 -2.18 16.20 -28.07
CA ALA A 107 -3.33 16.73 -27.36
C ALA A 107 -4.43 15.68 -27.17
N ARG A 108 -4.68 14.88 -28.20
CA ARG A 108 -5.64 13.78 -28.12
C ARG A 108 -5.20 12.68 -27.16
N ARG A 109 -3.94 12.26 -27.24
CA ARG A 109 -3.43 11.12 -26.45
C ARG A 109 -3.11 11.49 -25.02
N TRP A 110 -2.61 12.69 -24.77
CA TRP A 110 -2.08 13.08 -23.45
C TRP A 110 -2.75 14.31 -22.85
N GLY A 111 -3.53 15.05 -23.60
CA GLY A 111 -4.34 16.18 -23.12
C GLY A 111 -3.57 17.42 -22.69
N ALA A 112 -2.35 17.29 -22.23
CA ALA A 112 -1.59 18.38 -21.65
C ALA A 112 -1.15 19.41 -22.71
N ALA A 113 -1.40 20.68 -22.45
CA ALA A 113 -1.13 21.77 -23.36
C ALA A 113 0.36 22.03 -23.65
N ASP A 114 1.25 21.67 -22.74
CA ASP A 114 2.69 21.95 -22.81
C ASP A 114 3.51 20.68 -23.04
N VAL A 115 3.17 19.88 -24.05
CA VAL A 115 4.05 18.81 -24.50
C VAL A 115 5.18 19.46 -25.29
N THR A 116 6.31 19.65 -24.65
CA THR A 116 7.55 19.96 -25.34
C THR A 116 7.96 18.70 -26.09
N ALA A 117 7.60 18.63 -27.38
CA ALA A 117 8.05 17.54 -28.24
C ALA A 117 9.48 17.87 -28.72
N PRO A 118 10.54 17.37 -28.08
CA PRO A 118 11.84 17.37 -28.70
C PRO A 118 11.79 16.42 -29.91
N PRO A 119 12.56 16.66 -30.96
CA PRO A 119 12.70 15.71 -32.04
C PRO A 119 13.31 14.45 -31.46
N LYS A 120 12.48 13.42 -31.25
CA LYS A 120 12.79 12.01 -30.87
C LYS A 120 14.20 11.81 -30.29
N PRO A 121 14.50 12.22 -29.05
CA PRO A 121 15.82 11.99 -28.51
C PRO A 121 16.03 10.47 -28.41
N ASP A 122 17.22 10.01 -28.81
CA ASP A 122 17.66 8.66 -28.53
C ASP A 122 17.52 8.41 -27.02
N PRO A 123 16.85 7.34 -26.59
CA PRO A 123 16.67 7.05 -25.16
C PRO A 123 17.97 6.96 -24.38
N VAL A 124 19.04 6.42 -25.01
CA VAL A 124 20.37 6.28 -24.40
C VAL A 124 21.02 7.65 -24.24
N GLU A 125 20.99 8.46 -25.30
CA GLU A 125 21.55 9.82 -25.26
C GLU A 125 20.81 10.70 -24.25
N PHE A 126 19.48 10.62 -24.19
CA PHE A 126 18.68 11.33 -23.20
C PHE A 126 19.04 10.88 -21.77
N ALA A 127 19.07 9.57 -21.49
CA ALA A 127 19.43 9.03 -20.18
C ALA A 127 20.83 9.49 -19.72
N TRP A 128 21.81 9.49 -20.63
CA TRP A 128 23.14 10.02 -20.37
C TRP A 128 23.15 11.53 -20.17
N GLY A 129 22.30 12.23 -20.89
CA GLY A 129 22.10 13.69 -20.77
C GLY A 129 21.66 14.13 -19.38
N LEU A 130 20.96 13.28 -18.65
CA LEU A 130 20.56 13.55 -17.27
C LEU A 130 21.72 13.61 -16.27
N TYR A 131 22.92 13.11 -16.66
CA TYR A 131 24.11 13.07 -15.82
C TYR A 131 25.30 13.83 -16.46
N PRO A 132 25.20 15.16 -16.62
CA PRO A 132 26.19 15.93 -17.38
C PRO A 132 27.60 15.97 -16.75
N LYS A 133 27.71 15.62 -15.48
CA LYS A 133 28.98 15.64 -14.70
C LYS A 133 29.33 14.28 -14.13
N ALA A 134 28.84 13.18 -14.70
CA ALA A 134 29.18 11.85 -14.22
C ALA A 134 30.66 11.54 -14.47
N ASP A 135 31.41 11.25 -13.40
CA ASP A 135 32.81 10.83 -13.44
C ASP A 135 32.99 9.32 -13.73
N ARG A 136 31.90 8.60 -13.69
CA ARG A 136 31.84 7.13 -13.90
C ARG A 136 30.56 6.71 -14.63
N ALA A 137 30.56 5.46 -15.15
CA ALA A 137 29.41 4.80 -15.73
C ALA A 137 29.32 3.34 -15.29
N VAL A 138 28.11 2.77 -15.31
CA VAL A 138 27.90 1.32 -15.19
C VAL A 138 27.71 0.76 -16.58
N VAL A 139 28.38 -0.33 -16.90
CA VAL A 139 28.26 -1.04 -18.19
C VAL A 139 27.79 -2.47 -17.91
N ALA A 140 26.70 -2.87 -18.53
CA ALA A 140 26.09 -4.17 -18.32
C ALA A 140 25.80 -4.91 -19.64
N PRO A 141 25.85 -6.26 -19.63
CA PRO A 141 25.40 -7.04 -20.77
C PRO A 141 23.87 -6.97 -20.90
N ARG A 142 23.36 -7.26 -22.11
CA ARG A 142 21.91 -7.43 -22.33
C ARG A 142 21.36 -8.68 -21.64
N ALA A 143 22.16 -9.70 -21.55
CA ALA A 143 21.86 -10.99 -20.95
C ALA A 143 23.07 -11.51 -20.16
N PRO A 144 22.83 -12.25 -19.07
CA PRO A 144 21.52 -12.63 -18.54
C PRO A 144 20.79 -11.46 -17.86
N ALA A 145 19.44 -11.52 -17.84
CA ALA A 145 18.60 -10.46 -17.27
C ALA A 145 18.93 -10.10 -15.81
N PRO A 146 19.27 -11.03 -14.90
CA PRO A 146 19.65 -10.70 -13.52
C PRO A 146 20.81 -9.70 -13.42
N GLU A 147 21.83 -9.82 -14.28
CA GLU A 147 22.97 -8.90 -14.30
C GLU A 147 22.54 -7.48 -14.70
N LEU A 148 21.74 -7.36 -15.76
CA LEU A 148 21.21 -6.07 -16.24
C LEU A 148 20.34 -5.39 -15.19
N LEU A 149 19.41 -6.13 -14.55
CA LEU A 149 18.51 -5.58 -13.55
C LEU A 149 19.27 -5.07 -12.30
N GLN A 150 20.26 -5.83 -11.83
CA GLN A 150 21.09 -5.40 -10.70
C GLN A 150 22.00 -4.22 -11.07
N ALA A 151 22.60 -4.23 -12.28
CA ALA A 151 23.40 -3.13 -12.79
C ALA A 151 22.60 -1.82 -12.88
N ALA A 152 21.35 -1.91 -13.30
CA ALA A 152 20.44 -0.79 -13.38
C ALA A 152 20.16 -0.19 -11.99
N CYS A 153 19.93 -1.02 -10.97
CA CYS A 153 19.78 -0.55 -9.59
C CYS A 153 21.04 0.16 -9.10
N LEU A 154 22.22 -0.40 -9.36
CA LEU A 154 23.49 0.20 -8.97
C LEU A 154 23.70 1.55 -9.65
N ALA A 155 23.47 1.64 -10.97
CA ALA A 155 23.61 2.88 -11.74
C ALA A 155 22.69 3.98 -11.22
N GLY A 156 21.41 3.69 -11.03
CA GLY A 156 20.44 4.65 -10.51
C GLY A 156 20.76 5.12 -9.08
N THR A 157 21.23 4.22 -8.21
CA THR A 157 21.62 4.55 -6.83
C THR A 157 22.87 5.40 -6.77
N LEU A 158 23.87 5.09 -7.61
CA LEU A 158 25.08 5.90 -7.77
C LEU A 158 24.82 7.22 -8.49
N ARG A 159 23.66 7.39 -9.11
CA ARG A 159 23.32 8.53 -9.98
C ARG A 159 24.31 8.71 -11.12
N VAL A 160 24.57 7.62 -11.82
CA VAL A 160 25.47 7.57 -12.97
C VAL A 160 24.77 6.91 -14.16
N PRO A 161 25.20 7.17 -15.40
CA PRO A 161 24.58 6.56 -16.56
C PRO A 161 24.82 5.03 -16.59
N LEU A 162 23.83 4.31 -17.11
CA LEU A 162 23.92 2.89 -17.47
C LEU A 162 24.10 2.79 -18.98
N PHE A 163 25.14 2.06 -19.41
CA PHE A 163 25.32 1.64 -20.79
C PHE A 163 25.06 0.14 -20.90
N VAL A 164 24.18 -0.23 -21.81
CA VAL A 164 23.90 -1.64 -22.09
C VAL A 164 24.66 -2.03 -23.37
N LEU A 165 25.45 -3.11 -23.32
CA LEU A 165 26.20 -3.58 -24.45
C LEU A 165 25.32 -3.76 -25.68
N ARG A 166 25.78 -3.30 -26.82
CA ARG A 166 25.07 -3.45 -28.11
C ARG A 166 25.32 -4.85 -28.70
N GLU A 167 24.42 -5.28 -29.55
CA GLU A 167 24.59 -6.48 -30.35
C GLU A 167 25.52 -6.20 -31.53
N GLY A 168 26.31 -7.17 -31.95
CA GLY A 168 27.22 -7.07 -33.08
C GLY A 168 28.71 -7.08 -32.70
N ASP A 169 29.57 -6.78 -33.68
CA ASP A 169 31.02 -6.93 -33.55
C ASP A 169 31.67 -5.90 -32.61
N ASP A 170 31.04 -4.75 -32.40
CA ASP A 170 31.52 -3.74 -31.47
C ASP A 170 30.45 -3.47 -30.37
N PRO A 171 30.42 -4.28 -29.32
CA PRO A 171 29.40 -4.18 -28.26
C PRO A 171 29.48 -2.88 -27.44
N ILE A 172 30.61 -2.18 -27.46
CA ILE A 172 30.84 -0.88 -26.78
C ILE A 172 30.81 0.30 -27.74
N LYS A 173 30.28 0.12 -28.95
CA LYS A 173 30.15 1.20 -29.94
C LYS A 173 29.39 2.39 -29.35
N GLY A 174 30.00 3.58 -29.46
CA GLY A 174 29.50 4.83 -28.90
C GLY A 174 29.83 5.04 -27.41
N LEU A 175 30.24 4.02 -26.66
CA LEU A 175 30.59 4.19 -25.24
C LEU A 175 31.83 5.10 -25.08
N LYS A 176 32.88 4.95 -25.91
CA LYS A 176 34.05 5.83 -25.88
C LYS A 176 33.71 7.30 -26.05
N GLU A 177 32.83 7.60 -26.99
CA GLU A 177 32.37 8.97 -27.27
C GLU A 177 31.54 9.52 -26.07
N LEU A 178 30.64 8.72 -25.52
CA LEU A 178 29.85 9.09 -24.36
C LEU A 178 30.73 9.35 -23.12
N LEU A 179 31.70 8.51 -22.84
CA LEU A 179 32.68 8.67 -21.74
C LEU A 179 33.48 9.95 -21.94
N ALA A 180 34.06 10.16 -23.15
CA ALA A 180 34.85 11.34 -23.48
C ALA A 180 34.02 12.64 -23.36
N THR A 181 32.80 12.66 -23.90
CA THR A 181 31.89 13.82 -23.86
C THR A 181 31.52 14.21 -22.42
N ARG A 182 31.44 13.23 -21.51
CA ARG A 182 31.09 13.47 -20.09
C ARG A 182 32.29 13.58 -19.18
N GLY A 183 33.48 13.29 -19.67
CA GLY A 183 34.71 13.28 -18.84
C GLY A 183 34.77 12.13 -17.85
N ALA A 184 34.01 11.05 -18.08
CA ALA A 184 34.00 9.89 -17.21
C ALA A 184 35.28 9.09 -17.33
N LYS A 185 35.89 8.78 -16.17
CA LYS A 185 37.21 8.11 -16.09
C LYS A 185 37.13 6.73 -15.43
N GLU A 186 35.98 6.32 -15.01
CA GLU A 186 35.73 5.04 -14.35
C GLU A 186 34.53 4.32 -14.96
N VAL A 187 34.66 3.02 -15.14
CA VAL A 187 33.60 2.12 -15.58
C VAL A 187 33.47 0.97 -14.57
N LEU A 188 32.25 0.75 -14.10
CA LEU A 188 31.88 -0.46 -13.37
C LEU A 188 31.29 -1.43 -14.38
N ALA A 189 32.07 -2.43 -14.78
CA ALA A 189 31.69 -3.39 -15.82
C ALA A 189 31.17 -4.69 -15.21
N VAL A 190 29.96 -5.12 -15.62
CA VAL A 190 29.24 -6.26 -15.06
C VAL A 190 29.37 -7.49 -15.95
N GLY A 191 29.77 -8.63 -15.40
CA GLY A 191 29.85 -9.91 -16.10
C GLY A 191 30.62 -9.80 -17.41
N ALA A 192 30.02 -10.22 -18.51
CA ALA A 192 30.65 -10.20 -19.83
C ALA A 192 31.09 -8.79 -20.31
N ALA A 193 30.52 -7.71 -19.74
CA ALA A 193 30.96 -6.36 -20.08
C ALA A 193 32.41 -6.06 -19.63
N GLY A 194 32.94 -6.79 -18.63
CA GLY A 194 34.32 -6.66 -18.19
C GLY A 194 35.31 -6.86 -19.32
N ALA A 195 35.19 -7.94 -20.09
CA ALA A 195 36.06 -8.24 -21.21
C ALA A 195 36.00 -7.17 -22.31
N ALA A 196 34.76 -6.71 -22.66
CA ALA A 196 34.57 -5.66 -23.66
C ALA A 196 35.19 -4.32 -23.23
N CYS A 197 35.07 -3.96 -21.96
CA CYS A 197 35.56 -2.68 -21.44
C CYS A 197 37.09 -2.62 -21.27
N LYS A 198 37.81 -3.75 -21.27
CA LYS A 198 39.30 -3.77 -21.23
C LYS A 198 39.96 -3.05 -22.39
N THR A 199 39.23 -2.84 -23.49
CA THR A 199 39.75 -2.13 -24.68
C THR A 199 39.60 -0.61 -24.56
N LEU A 200 39.09 -0.08 -23.43
CA LEU A 200 38.93 1.34 -23.18
C LEU A 200 40.20 1.97 -22.65
N ASP A 201 40.95 2.67 -23.51
CA ASP A 201 42.16 3.36 -23.11
C ASP A 201 41.88 4.56 -22.20
N GLY A 202 42.70 4.74 -21.16
CA GLY A 202 42.58 5.87 -20.23
C GLY A 202 41.41 5.83 -19.28
N VAL A 203 40.64 4.73 -19.22
CA VAL A 203 39.50 4.53 -18.34
C VAL A 203 39.83 3.42 -17.34
N ARG A 204 39.57 3.69 -16.05
CA ARG A 204 39.67 2.67 -15.00
C ARG A 204 38.46 1.73 -15.05
N VAL A 205 38.69 0.46 -15.29
CA VAL A 205 37.63 -0.56 -15.32
C VAL A 205 37.67 -1.35 -14.02
N THR A 206 36.53 -1.34 -13.30
CA THR A 206 36.28 -2.18 -12.13
C THR A 206 35.29 -3.26 -12.52
N GLU A 207 35.71 -4.52 -12.46
CA GLU A 207 34.84 -5.65 -12.83
C GLU A 207 33.99 -6.12 -11.65
N LEU A 208 32.68 -6.33 -11.90
CA LEU A 208 31.72 -6.98 -11.02
C LEU A 208 31.34 -8.31 -11.68
N ALA A 209 31.76 -9.42 -11.09
CA ALA A 209 31.80 -10.72 -11.78
C ALA A 209 30.41 -11.22 -12.25
N ASP A 210 29.36 -10.97 -11.47
CA ASP A 210 28.01 -11.50 -11.69
C ASP A 210 26.94 -10.66 -11.01
N ALA A 211 25.68 -11.05 -11.16
CA ALA A 211 24.54 -10.40 -10.54
C ALA A 211 24.64 -10.32 -8.99
N ALA A 212 25.26 -11.30 -8.33
CA ALA A 212 25.40 -11.30 -6.88
C ALA A 212 26.42 -10.26 -6.42
N ALA A 213 27.56 -10.13 -7.12
CA ALA A 213 28.56 -9.10 -6.86
C ALA A 213 27.98 -7.69 -7.05
N VAL A 214 27.18 -7.49 -8.11
CA VAL A 214 26.47 -6.21 -8.35
C VAL A 214 25.45 -5.93 -7.26
N ALA A 215 24.64 -6.91 -6.87
CA ALA A 215 23.65 -6.77 -5.80
C ALA A 215 24.32 -6.39 -4.47
N LEU A 216 25.48 -6.99 -4.16
CA LEU A 216 26.25 -6.63 -2.97
C LEU A 216 26.78 -5.19 -3.05
N ALA A 217 27.33 -4.78 -4.21
CA ALA A 217 27.78 -3.41 -4.43
C ALA A 217 26.61 -2.40 -4.27
N HIS A 218 25.46 -2.72 -4.86
CA HIS A 218 24.25 -1.91 -4.72
C HIS A 218 23.81 -1.76 -3.26
N ARG A 219 23.70 -2.85 -2.48
CA ARG A 219 23.33 -2.78 -1.06
C ARG A 219 24.31 -1.95 -0.24
N ARG A 220 25.62 -2.09 -0.49
CA ARG A 220 26.65 -1.26 0.17
C ARG A 220 26.48 0.23 -0.13
N GLU A 221 26.14 0.59 -1.36
CA GLU A 221 25.88 1.99 -1.72
C GLU A 221 24.60 2.52 -1.04
N LEU A 222 23.53 1.73 -1.02
CA LEU A 222 22.31 2.09 -0.31
C LEU A 222 22.55 2.31 1.19
N SER A 223 23.35 1.43 1.83
CA SER A 223 23.64 1.49 3.27
C SER A 223 24.44 2.72 3.67
N LYS A 224 25.25 3.32 2.76
CA LYS A 224 25.90 4.62 3.00
C LYS A 224 24.91 5.76 3.25
N GLY A 225 23.73 5.68 2.64
CA GLY A 225 22.67 6.66 2.81
C GLY A 225 21.67 6.34 3.92
N GLY A 226 21.94 5.34 4.76
CA GLY A 226 21.08 4.91 5.88
C GLY A 226 20.58 3.48 5.74
N LYS A 227 19.66 3.10 6.61
CA LYS A 227 19.05 1.77 6.65
C LYS A 227 18.26 1.47 5.37
N ILE A 228 18.32 0.23 4.91
CA ILE A 228 17.49 -0.27 3.81
C ILE A 228 16.17 -0.76 4.41
N ASP A 229 15.11 0.03 4.24
CA ASP A 229 13.78 -0.27 4.80
C ASP A 229 12.85 -0.99 3.83
N VAL A 230 13.18 -1.02 2.54
CA VAL A 230 12.32 -1.57 1.49
C VAL A 230 13.08 -2.61 0.66
N LEU A 231 12.40 -3.71 0.36
CA LEU A 231 12.83 -4.73 -0.59
C LEU A 231 11.92 -4.68 -1.82
N VAL A 232 12.49 -4.88 -3.00
CA VAL A 232 11.74 -5.13 -4.23
C VAL A 232 12.03 -6.55 -4.69
N LEU A 233 10.99 -7.35 -4.90
CA LEU A 233 11.10 -8.72 -5.38
C LEU A 233 10.56 -8.80 -6.81
N ALA A 234 11.34 -9.35 -7.72
CA ALA A 234 10.96 -9.54 -9.12
C ALA A 234 11.39 -10.92 -9.65
N ASN A 235 10.70 -11.38 -10.68
CA ASN A 235 11.10 -12.58 -11.43
C ASN A 235 11.66 -12.16 -12.79
N PRO A 236 12.97 -12.40 -13.07
CA PRO A 236 13.57 -12.03 -14.36
C PRO A 236 12.93 -12.74 -15.57
N ALA A 237 12.27 -13.88 -15.35
CA ALA A 237 11.58 -14.67 -16.36
C ALA A 237 10.09 -14.35 -16.51
N ASP A 238 9.60 -13.29 -15.87
CA ASP A 238 8.22 -12.81 -15.98
C ASP A 238 7.84 -12.57 -17.45
N ALA A 239 6.81 -13.26 -17.94
CA ALA A 239 6.40 -13.24 -19.34
C ALA A 239 5.93 -11.85 -19.81
N ARG A 240 5.35 -11.05 -18.92
CA ARG A 240 4.91 -9.67 -19.22
C ARG A 240 5.99 -8.63 -19.05
N LYS A 241 7.20 -9.04 -18.67
CA LYS A 241 8.33 -8.11 -18.52
C LYS A 241 8.11 -7.02 -17.46
N LEU A 242 7.33 -7.28 -16.43
CA LEU A 242 7.15 -6.34 -15.32
C LEU A 242 8.46 -6.15 -14.56
N SER A 243 9.30 -7.18 -14.51
CA SER A 243 10.63 -7.13 -13.92
C SER A 243 11.54 -6.02 -14.49
N ALA A 244 11.31 -5.57 -15.74
CA ALA A 244 12.02 -4.44 -16.33
C ALA A 244 11.79 -3.11 -15.58
N LEU A 245 10.68 -2.98 -14.84
CA LEU A 245 10.38 -1.81 -14.01
C LEU A 245 10.88 -1.95 -12.56
N ALA A 246 11.29 -3.14 -12.15
CA ALA A 246 11.74 -3.38 -10.77
C ALA A 246 12.96 -2.54 -10.38
N PRO A 247 13.99 -2.33 -11.23
CA PRO A 247 15.10 -1.43 -10.92
C PRO A 247 14.67 0.02 -10.72
N TRP A 248 13.75 0.53 -11.56
CA TRP A 248 13.20 1.87 -11.41
C TRP A 248 12.50 2.03 -10.04
N ILE A 249 11.67 1.06 -9.64
CA ILE A 249 10.99 1.05 -8.35
C ILE A 249 12.03 0.98 -7.21
N ALA A 250 13.04 0.13 -7.34
CA ALA A 250 14.09 -0.02 -6.35
C ALA A 250 14.85 1.30 -6.11
N VAL A 251 15.23 2.00 -7.19
CA VAL A 251 15.89 3.31 -7.10
C VAL A 251 14.97 4.35 -6.49
N LYS A 252 13.71 4.43 -6.96
CA LYS A 252 12.70 5.39 -6.47
C LYS A 252 12.40 5.21 -4.97
N ARG A 253 12.42 3.98 -4.45
CA ARG A 253 12.15 3.64 -3.04
C ARG A 253 13.41 3.41 -2.20
N ARG A 254 14.62 3.60 -2.76
CA ARG A 254 15.88 3.26 -2.11
C ARG A 254 15.88 1.83 -1.55
N ALA A 255 15.43 0.90 -2.37
CA ALA A 255 15.18 -0.49 -2.02
C ALA A 255 16.26 -1.42 -2.55
N ALA A 256 16.53 -2.51 -1.85
CA ALA A 256 17.32 -3.60 -2.39
C ALA A 256 16.48 -4.46 -3.33
N LEU A 257 16.99 -4.71 -4.55
CA LEU A 257 16.34 -5.60 -5.51
C LEU A 257 16.69 -7.06 -5.21
N LEU A 258 15.67 -7.88 -5.09
CA LEU A 258 15.73 -9.34 -4.94
C LEU A 258 15.20 -9.99 -6.21
N LEU A 259 15.87 -11.05 -6.67
CA LEU A 259 15.46 -11.78 -7.87
C LEU A 259 15.18 -13.24 -7.54
N THR A 260 14.04 -13.76 -8.04
CA THR A 260 13.70 -15.18 -7.91
C THR A 260 14.35 -16.03 -9.02
N ALA A 261 14.32 -17.34 -8.85
CA ALA A 261 14.47 -18.28 -9.95
C ALA A 261 13.33 -18.15 -10.97
N ALA A 262 13.51 -18.69 -12.17
CA ALA A 262 12.55 -18.54 -13.27
C ALA A 262 11.15 -19.06 -12.94
N ASP A 263 11.02 -20.09 -12.09
CA ASP A 263 9.72 -20.65 -11.66
C ASP A 263 9.09 -19.92 -10.45
N GLY A 264 9.77 -18.92 -9.89
CA GLY A 264 9.31 -18.10 -8.75
C GLY A 264 9.14 -18.82 -7.43
N LYS A 265 9.31 -20.16 -7.37
CA LYS A 265 9.01 -20.97 -6.17
C LYS A 265 9.96 -20.71 -4.99
N ASN A 266 11.14 -20.15 -5.27
CA ASN A 266 12.11 -19.80 -4.25
C ASN A 266 11.86 -18.42 -3.58
N ALA A 267 10.76 -17.76 -3.87
CA ALA A 267 10.45 -16.41 -3.38
C ALA A 267 10.56 -16.29 -1.84
N ALA A 268 9.96 -17.23 -1.11
CA ALA A 268 10.06 -17.28 0.36
C ALA A 268 11.51 -17.37 0.84
N ALA A 269 12.32 -18.25 0.22
CA ALA A 269 13.72 -18.45 0.60
C ALA A 269 14.57 -17.20 0.31
N VAL A 270 14.34 -16.54 -0.83
CA VAL A 270 15.02 -15.30 -1.22
C VAL A 270 14.71 -14.17 -0.24
N VAL A 271 13.44 -13.98 0.12
CA VAL A 271 13.03 -12.97 1.11
C VAL A 271 13.61 -13.30 2.49
N ALA A 272 13.52 -14.56 2.94
CA ALA A 272 14.08 -14.97 4.22
C ALA A 272 15.61 -14.80 4.27
N ALA A 273 16.32 -15.05 3.19
CA ALA A 273 17.76 -14.79 3.10
C ALA A 273 18.09 -13.30 3.22
N ALA A 274 17.33 -12.44 2.53
CA ALA A 274 17.49 -10.99 2.62
C ALA A 274 17.24 -10.47 4.05
N LEU A 275 16.25 -11.03 4.77
CA LEU A 275 15.96 -10.64 6.15
C LEU A 275 17.01 -11.12 7.18
N ARG A 276 17.89 -12.03 6.79
CA ARG A 276 19.06 -12.44 7.60
C ARG A 276 20.35 -11.72 7.21
N ASP A 277 20.40 -11.11 6.03
CA ASP A 277 21.56 -10.33 5.57
C ASP A 277 21.67 -9.03 6.37
N ARG A 278 22.87 -8.73 6.87
CA ARG A 278 23.14 -7.57 7.74
C ARG A 278 22.64 -6.24 7.16
N ASP A 279 22.78 -6.05 5.86
CA ASP A 279 22.45 -4.78 5.20
C ASP A 279 20.94 -4.60 5.01
N THR A 280 20.19 -5.71 4.93
CA THR A 280 18.75 -5.73 4.64
C THR A 280 17.89 -6.31 5.78
N ALA A 281 18.49 -6.81 6.86
CA ALA A 281 17.76 -7.34 8.02
C ALA A 281 16.73 -6.37 8.61
N GLY A 282 17.00 -5.08 8.46
CA GLY A 282 16.12 -4.01 8.91
C GLY A 282 14.92 -3.71 8.01
N ALA A 283 14.77 -4.37 6.87
CA ALA A 283 13.70 -4.07 5.93
C ALA A 283 12.32 -4.32 6.53
N ASP A 284 11.42 -3.36 6.30
CA ASP A 284 10.06 -3.31 6.87
C ASP A 284 8.99 -3.54 5.81
N ALA A 285 9.30 -3.24 4.52
CA ALA A 285 8.38 -3.36 3.41
C ALA A 285 8.92 -4.23 2.28
N LEU A 286 8.00 -4.91 1.58
CA LEU A 286 8.26 -5.74 0.41
C LEU A 286 7.33 -5.36 -0.73
N ILE A 287 7.89 -4.90 -1.86
CA ILE A 287 7.16 -4.63 -3.10
C ILE A 287 7.42 -5.78 -4.06
N VAL A 288 6.38 -6.48 -4.48
CA VAL A 288 6.48 -7.58 -5.45
C VAL A 288 6.07 -7.06 -6.83
N VAL A 289 6.98 -7.17 -7.80
CA VAL A 289 6.80 -6.68 -9.18
C VAL A 289 6.88 -7.87 -10.12
N ALA A 290 5.78 -8.56 -10.27
CA ALA A 290 5.68 -9.77 -11.09
C ALA A 290 4.22 -10.15 -11.36
N GLU A 291 4.01 -10.93 -12.43
CA GLU A 291 2.76 -11.68 -12.60
C GLU A 291 2.52 -12.64 -11.43
N PRO A 292 1.25 -12.89 -11.07
CA PRO A 292 0.92 -13.85 -10.02
C PRO A 292 1.48 -15.25 -10.28
N GLU A 293 1.54 -15.67 -11.54
CA GLU A 293 2.09 -16.96 -11.96
C GLU A 293 3.62 -17.00 -11.89
N ALA A 294 4.27 -15.84 -12.08
CA ALA A 294 5.74 -15.74 -12.02
C ALA A 294 6.27 -15.76 -10.58
N ILE A 295 5.48 -15.31 -9.61
CA ILE A 295 5.73 -15.44 -8.17
C ILE A 295 4.42 -15.92 -7.51
N PRO A 296 4.15 -17.23 -7.52
CA PRO A 296 2.86 -17.75 -7.09
C PRO A 296 2.67 -17.70 -5.58
N THR A 297 1.39 -17.65 -5.18
CA THR A 297 0.99 -17.93 -3.80
C THR A 297 1.24 -19.41 -3.44
N VAL A 298 1.30 -19.71 -2.16
CA VAL A 298 1.36 -21.09 -1.66
C VAL A 298 0.01 -21.54 -1.14
N LYS A 299 -0.33 -22.80 -1.37
CA LYS A 299 -1.55 -23.41 -0.82
C LYS A 299 -1.27 -23.92 0.59
N ARG A 300 -2.07 -23.46 1.56
CA ARG A 300 -2.01 -23.91 2.95
C ARG A 300 -3.35 -24.46 3.41
N ASP A 301 -3.32 -25.31 4.42
CA ASP A 301 -4.53 -25.81 5.05
C ASP A 301 -5.25 -24.65 5.76
N ASN A 302 -6.57 -24.63 5.64
CA ASN A 302 -7.39 -23.62 6.27
C ASN A 302 -7.41 -23.81 7.79
N PRO A 303 -7.00 -22.84 8.60
CA PRO A 303 -6.95 -22.97 10.04
C PRO A 303 -8.33 -22.99 10.73
N PHE A 304 -9.40 -22.65 9.97
CA PHE A 304 -10.74 -22.49 10.55
C PHE A 304 -11.72 -23.61 10.20
N GLN A 305 -11.81 -24.01 8.94
CA GLN A 305 -12.81 -24.98 8.47
C GLN A 305 -12.14 -26.16 7.79
N GLY A 306 -12.21 -27.35 8.42
CA GLY A 306 -11.87 -28.62 7.84
C GLY A 306 -10.49 -28.76 7.21
N LYS A 307 -10.05 -30.00 7.07
CA LYS A 307 -8.73 -30.29 6.47
C LYS A 307 -8.74 -30.19 4.93
N ASP A 308 -9.92 -30.19 4.33
CA ASP A 308 -10.07 -30.37 2.88
C ASP A 308 -10.05 -29.04 2.09
N GLU A 309 -10.22 -27.91 2.77
CA GLU A 309 -10.12 -26.60 2.13
C GLU A 309 -8.72 -26.01 2.28
N ARG A 310 -8.06 -25.78 1.16
CA ARG A 310 -6.77 -25.09 1.10
C ARG A 310 -6.97 -23.64 0.67
N ILE A 311 -6.21 -22.75 1.28
CA ILE A 311 -6.25 -21.30 1.03
C ILE A 311 -4.98 -20.80 0.37
N ASP A 312 -5.10 -19.76 -0.44
CA ASP A 312 -3.97 -19.06 -1.05
C ASP A 312 -3.38 -18.08 -0.06
N VAL A 313 -2.06 -18.20 0.15
CA VAL A 313 -1.30 -17.36 1.08
C VAL A 313 -0.02 -16.88 0.40
N GLU A 314 0.39 -15.67 0.68
CA GLU A 314 1.66 -15.14 0.18
C GLU A 314 2.86 -15.93 0.73
N PRO A 315 3.88 -16.25 -0.10
CA PRO A 315 4.96 -17.15 0.31
C PRO A 315 5.81 -16.65 1.48
N TRP A 316 5.84 -15.34 1.73
CA TRP A 316 6.57 -14.71 2.85
C TRP A 316 5.77 -14.59 4.15
N VAL A 317 4.50 -14.98 4.16
CA VAL A 317 3.70 -15.07 5.39
C VAL A 317 4.16 -16.29 6.20
N PRO A 318 4.44 -16.18 7.50
CA PRO A 318 4.84 -17.31 8.33
C PRO A 318 3.81 -18.46 8.37
N GLU A 319 4.25 -19.68 8.57
CA GLU A 319 3.34 -20.85 8.63
C GLU A 319 2.67 -21.05 9.98
N GLY A 320 3.31 -20.64 11.04
CA GLY A 320 2.85 -20.84 12.42
C GLY A 320 1.93 -19.74 12.94
N ASP A 321 2.03 -19.52 14.24
CA ASP A 321 1.39 -18.41 14.97
C ASP A 321 2.31 -17.19 15.05
N GLU A 322 3.38 -17.17 14.25
CA GLU A 322 4.35 -16.11 14.23
C GLU A 322 3.76 -14.80 13.68
N LEU A 323 4.27 -13.70 14.18
CA LEU A 323 3.92 -12.38 13.72
C LEU A 323 4.33 -12.15 12.26
N ILE A 324 3.53 -11.36 11.55
CA ILE A 324 3.85 -10.92 10.19
C ILE A 324 4.81 -9.75 10.28
N SER A 325 6.06 -9.97 9.87
CA SER A 325 7.13 -8.99 9.98
C SER A 325 7.21 -8.01 8.83
N LEU A 326 6.71 -8.36 7.63
CA LEU A 326 6.80 -7.54 6.42
C LEU A 326 5.47 -6.88 6.05
N ALA A 327 5.53 -5.61 5.74
CA ALA A 327 4.47 -4.87 5.07
C ALA A 327 4.57 -5.13 3.56
N ALA A 328 3.86 -6.13 3.04
CA ALA A 328 4.01 -6.55 1.66
C ALA A 328 2.88 -6.02 0.77
N GLY A 329 3.21 -5.74 -0.51
CA GLY A 329 2.24 -5.40 -1.54
C GLY A 329 2.69 -5.89 -2.93
N ARG A 330 1.69 -6.23 -3.79
CA ARG A 330 1.92 -6.67 -5.17
C ARG A 330 1.60 -5.57 -6.16
N LEU A 331 2.48 -5.38 -7.13
CA LEU A 331 2.29 -4.54 -8.30
C LEU A 331 2.20 -5.43 -9.53
N PHE A 332 1.00 -5.56 -10.06
CA PHE A 332 0.70 -6.34 -11.25
C PHE A 332 -0.32 -5.61 -12.12
N HIS A 333 -0.11 -5.66 -13.42
CA HIS A 333 -1.09 -5.31 -14.42
C HIS A 333 -0.74 -5.98 -15.75
N THR A 334 -1.75 -6.33 -16.56
CA THR A 334 -1.54 -6.92 -17.89
C THR A 334 -0.89 -5.95 -18.88
N ASP A 335 -1.12 -4.64 -18.71
CA ASP A 335 -0.40 -3.55 -19.39
C ASP A 335 0.62 -2.95 -18.42
N ARG A 336 1.91 -3.18 -18.66
CA ARG A 336 2.99 -2.68 -17.80
C ARG A 336 3.01 -1.15 -17.66
N ALA A 337 2.39 -0.41 -18.59
CA ALA A 337 2.30 1.05 -18.53
C ALA A 337 1.47 1.55 -17.33
N ILE A 338 0.60 0.71 -16.78
CA ILE A 338 -0.20 1.06 -15.61
C ILE A 338 0.65 1.12 -14.33
N ILE A 339 1.74 0.35 -14.24
CA ILE A 339 2.57 0.35 -13.02
C ILE A 339 3.18 1.73 -12.72
N PRO A 340 3.89 2.40 -13.64
CA PRO A 340 4.36 3.76 -13.39
C PRO A 340 3.22 4.75 -13.15
N LEU A 341 2.08 4.58 -13.82
CA LEU A 341 0.90 5.43 -13.62
C LEU A 341 0.32 5.28 -12.21
N VAL A 342 0.33 4.07 -11.62
CA VAL A 342 -0.06 3.86 -10.21
C VAL A 342 0.85 4.68 -9.29
N PHE A 343 2.18 4.67 -9.51
CA PHE A 343 3.12 5.49 -8.73
C PHE A 343 2.89 7.00 -8.91
N ALA A 344 2.62 7.45 -10.12
CA ALA A 344 2.33 8.85 -10.38
C ALA A 344 1.02 9.30 -9.71
N ARG A 345 -0.02 8.46 -9.75
CA ARG A 345 -1.28 8.67 -9.03
C ARG A 345 -1.07 8.66 -7.52
N GLN A 346 -0.20 7.78 -7.00
CA GLN A 346 0.18 7.75 -5.59
C GLN A 346 0.81 9.08 -5.17
N ASN A 347 1.79 9.60 -5.93
CA ASN A 347 2.40 10.91 -5.66
C ASN A 347 1.35 12.03 -5.62
N LEU A 348 0.35 11.98 -6.50
CA LEU A 348 -0.75 12.95 -6.50
C LEU A 348 -1.64 12.82 -5.27
N LEU A 349 -1.92 11.58 -4.81
CA LEU A 349 -2.70 11.34 -3.60
C LEU A 349 -1.95 11.80 -2.34
N GLU A 350 -0.67 11.45 -2.22
CA GLU A 350 0.16 11.81 -1.06
C GLU A 350 0.31 13.32 -0.87
N ARG A 351 0.24 14.09 -1.99
CA ARG A 351 0.32 15.57 -2.00
C ARG A 351 -1.06 16.24 -1.98
N ALA A 352 -2.16 15.47 -1.91
CA ALA A 352 -3.50 16.04 -1.95
C ALA A 352 -3.73 16.99 -0.76
N PRO A 353 -4.27 18.20 -1.01
CA PRO A 353 -4.51 19.15 0.07
C PRO A 353 -5.73 18.77 0.91
N GLY A 354 -5.65 19.09 2.20
CA GLY A 354 -6.74 18.92 3.15
C GLY A 354 -6.88 17.50 3.71
N PRO A 355 -7.90 17.28 4.53
CA PRO A 355 -8.12 16.00 5.18
C PRO A 355 -8.56 14.93 4.18
N PRO A 356 -8.11 13.68 4.33
CA PRO A 356 -8.56 12.57 3.52
C PRO A 356 -10.08 12.39 3.59
N LYS A 357 -10.67 11.99 2.45
CA LYS A 357 -12.11 11.72 2.31
C LYS A 357 -12.31 10.24 2.10
N ILE A 358 -13.25 9.65 2.84
CA ILE A 358 -13.59 8.24 2.70
C ILE A 358 -15.07 8.03 2.47
N LEU A 359 -15.42 7.12 1.56
CA LEU A 359 -16.73 6.51 1.46
C LEU A 359 -16.71 5.16 2.17
N ILE A 360 -17.62 4.98 3.13
CA ILE A 360 -17.83 3.70 3.80
C ILE A 360 -19.19 3.15 3.33
N ALA A 361 -19.16 1.99 2.68
CA ALA A 361 -20.34 1.25 2.26
C ALA A 361 -20.42 -0.07 3.04
N SER A 362 -21.37 -0.19 3.92
CA SER A 362 -21.48 -1.35 4.79
C SER A 362 -22.84 -2.00 4.72
N ASN A 363 -22.83 -3.33 4.56
CA ASN A 363 -24.00 -4.20 4.53
C ASN A 363 -25.06 -3.80 3.48
N PRO A 364 -24.70 -3.29 2.29
CA PRO A 364 -25.68 -3.10 1.23
C PRO A 364 -26.26 -4.45 0.83
N GLY A 365 -27.59 -4.51 0.69
CA GLY A 365 -28.30 -5.77 0.43
C GLY A 365 -28.70 -6.55 1.68
N ASP A 366 -28.26 -6.14 2.88
CA ASP A 366 -28.61 -6.75 4.17
C ASP A 366 -27.92 -8.09 4.47
N GLY A 367 -28.16 -8.64 5.67
CA GLY A 367 -27.70 -9.96 6.12
C GLY A 367 -26.39 -9.96 6.93
N LEU A 368 -25.69 -8.83 7.06
CA LEU A 368 -24.41 -8.73 7.76
C LEU A 368 -24.36 -7.59 8.79
N PRO A 369 -25.26 -7.58 9.80
CA PRO A 369 -25.35 -6.46 10.76
C PRO A 369 -24.08 -6.27 11.59
N LEU A 370 -23.30 -7.33 11.82
CA LEU A 370 -22.02 -7.23 12.53
C LEU A 370 -21.03 -6.33 11.78
N LEU A 371 -20.92 -6.44 10.45
CA LEU A 371 -20.08 -5.55 9.64
C LEU A 371 -20.53 -4.11 9.74
N GLU A 372 -21.84 -3.85 9.76
CA GLU A 372 -22.36 -2.50 9.93
C GLU A 372 -21.94 -1.89 11.27
N THR A 373 -21.89 -2.70 12.34
CA THR A 373 -21.39 -2.27 13.64
C THR A 373 -19.92 -1.88 13.57
N PHE A 374 -19.07 -2.69 12.95
CA PHE A 374 -17.63 -2.38 12.75
C PHE A 374 -17.44 -1.14 11.88
N SER A 375 -18.16 -1.02 10.78
CA SER A 375 -18.07 0.13 9.86
C SER A 375 -18.45 1.46 10.54
N ARG A 376 -19.49 1.46 11.35
CA ARG A 376 -19.90 2.66 12.12
C ARG A 376 -18.82 3.07 13.12
N ASN A 377 -18.17 2.10 13.75
CA ASN A 377 -17.05 2.38 14.65
C ASN A 377 -15.84 2.89 13.88
N THR A 378 -15.49 2.27 12.75
CA THR A 378 -14.44 2.77 11.85
C THR A 378 -14.71 4.21 11.42
N GLY A 379 -15.95 4.54 11.05
CA GLY A 379 -16.34 5.91 10.69
C GLY A 379 -16.06 6.91 11.81
N ARG A 380 -16.48 6.59 13.05
CA ARG A 380 -16.23 7.45 14.22
C ARG A 380 -14.72 7.64 14.51
N GLU A 381 -13.93 6.57 14.41
CA GLU A 381 -12.48 6.65 14.57
C GLU A 381 -11.85 7.60 13.55
N LEU A 382 -12.27 7.48 12.30
CA LEU A 382 -11.77 8.33 11.23
C LEU A 382 -12.18 9.79 11.39
N GLU A 383 -13.42 10.06 11.77
CA GLU A 383 -13.91 11.41 12.08
C GLU A 383 -13.12 12.02 13.25
N ASN A 384 -12.90 11.25 14.32
CA ASN A 384 -12.09 11.68 15.46
C ASN A 384 -10.62 11.95 15.09
N ALA A 385 -10.07 11.22 14.12
CA ALA A 385 -8.75 11.47 13.56
C ALA A 385 -8.71 12.63 12.54
N GLY A 386 -9.86 13.25 12.23
CA GLY A 386 -9.95 14.42 11.36
C GLY A 386 -10.23 14.11 9.88
N TRP A 387 -10.61 12.89 9.54
CA TRP A 387 -11.04 12.54 8.17
C TRP A 387 -12.45 13.04 7.87
N LYS A 388 -12.76 13.19 6.58
CA LYS A 388 -14.13 13.45 6.12
C LYS A 388 -14.80 12.14 5.72
N VAL A 389 -15.75 11.68 6.53
CA VAL A 389 -16.43 10.40 6.35
C VAL A 389 -17.79 10.60 5.66
N THR A 390 -18.04 9.77 4.65
CA THR A 390 -19.37 9.60 4.03
C THR A 390 -19.82 8.17 4.28
N GLY A 391 -20.66 7.94 5.27
CA GLY A 391 -21.16 6.61 5.64
C GLY A 391 -22.45 6.26 4.88
N ARG A 392 -22.53 5.01 4.39
CA ARG A 392 -23.71 4.39 3.79
C ARG A 392 -23.88 3.00 4.40
N TYR A 393 -24.90 2.84 5.24
CA TYR A 393 -25.07 1.66 6.09
C TYR A 393 -26.41 0.98 5.85
N GLY A 394 -26.41 -0.35 5.90
CA GLY A 394 -27.62 -1.18 5.82
C GLY A 394 -28.12 -1.39 4.40
N LYS A 395 -29.23 -2.11 4.28
CA LYS A 395 -29.81 -2.65 3.05
C LYS A 395 -29.96 -1.64 1.91
N SER A 396 -30.47 -0.47 2.20
CA SER A 396 -30.73 0.61 1.25
C SER A 396 -29.74 1.78 1.38
N GLY A 397 -28.64 1.56 2.10
CA GLY A 397 -27.68 2.62 2.41
C GLY A 397 -26.93 3.15 1.19
N LEU A 398 -26.69 2.29 0.19
CA LEU A 398 -25.96 2.65 -1.03
C LEU A 398 -26.59 1.99 -2.25
N THR A 399 -26.81 2.76 -3.30
CA THR A 399 -27.19 2.28 -4.63
C THR A 399 -26.00 2.32 -5.58
N ALA A 400 -26.03 1.55 -6.68
CA ALA A 400 -24.99 1.60 -7.72
C ALA A 400 -24.84 3.01 -8.32
N LYS A 401 -25.94 3.75 -8.46
CA LYS A 401 -25.93 5.14 -8.94
C LYS A 401 -25.18 6.05 -7.96
N GLU A 402 -25.50 6.01 -6.67
CA GLU A 402 -24.82 6.82 -5.64
C GLU A 402 -23.34 6.44 -5.53
N LEU A 403 -22.99 5.16 -5.67
CA LEU A 403 -21.60 4.73 -5.68
C LEU A 403 -20.82 5.42 -6.81
N ARG A 404 -21.38 5.46 -8.02
CA ARG A 404 -20.75 6.14 -9.17
C ARG A 404 -20.61 7.66 -8.97
N GLU A 405 -21.53 8.28 -8.26
CA GLU A 405 -21.50 9.73 -7.96
C GLU A 405 -20.52 10.09 -6.85
N LEU A 406 -20.38 9.23 -5.84
CA LEU A 406 -19.60 9.50 -4.63
C LEU A 406 -18.14 9.06 -4.73
N LEU A 407 -17.90 7.84 -5.24
CA LEU A 407 -16.58 7.21 -5.21
C LEU A 407 -15.49 8.01 -5.98
N PRO A 408 -15.76 8.62 -7.15
CA PRO A 408 -14.76 9.43 -7.86
C PRO A 408 -14.24 10.66 -7.09
N LYS A 409 -14.86 11.00 -5.97
CA LYS A 409 -14.50 12.18 -5.14
C LYS A 409 -13.70 11.80 -3.88
N GLN A 410 -13.45 10.50 -3.66
CA GLN A 410 -12.86 9.99 -2.41
C GLN A 410 -11.37 9.71 -2.56
N ASP A 411 -10.64 9.80 -1.44
CA ASP A 411 -9.24 9.39 -1.28
C ASP A 411 -9.14 7.94 -0.79
N ALA A 412 -10.20 7.46 -0.13
CA ALA A 412 -10.31 6.08 0.32
C ALA A 412 -11.73 5.55 0.15
N PHE A 413 -11.85 4.25 0.05
CA PHE A 413 -13.12 3.53 -0.01
C PHE A 413 -13.06 2.28 0.87
N LEU A 414 -14.07 2.09 1.69
CA LEU A 414 -14.31 0.87 2.44
C LEU A 414 -15.61 0.23 1.98
N TRP A 415 -15.52 -1.01 1.53
CA TRP A 415 -16.65 -1.89 1.31
C TRP A 415 -16.65 -3.00 2.35
N GLU A 416 -17.76 -3.18 3.05
CA GLU A 416 -18.01 -4.31 3.93
C GLU A 416 -19.36 -4.96 3.58
N GLY A 417 -19.31 -6.11 2.91
CA GLY A 417 -20.53 -6.74 2.40
C GLY A 417 -20.29 -8.03 1.62
N HIS A 418 -21.35 -8.56 1.05
CA HIS A 418 -21.26 -9.73 0.19
C HIS A 418 -20.59 -9.44 -1.15
N TYR A 419 -19.84 -10.42 -1.68
CA TYR A 419 -19.17 -10.31 -2.99
C TYR A 419 -20.15 -10.06 -4.13
N ARG A 420 -21.26 -10.81 -4.19
CA ARG A 420 -22.26 -10.62 -5.24
C ARG A 420 -22.80 -9.19 -5.24
N THR A 421 -23.12 -8.66 -4.08
CA THR A 421 -23.60 -7.28 -3.94
C THR A 421 -22.52 -6.27 -4.36
N LEU A 422 -21.24 -6.54 -4.06
CA LEU A 422 -20.12 -5.73 -4.53
C LEU A 422 -20.07 -5.68 -6.06
N VAL A 423 -20.13 -6.84 -6.70
CA VAL A 423 -20.12 -6.95 -8.18
C VAL A 423 -21.31 -6.21 -8.79
N ASP A 424 -22.52 -6.40 -8.24
CA ASP A 424 -23.75 -5.75 -8.72
C ASP A 424 -23.67 -4.21 -8.59
N HIS A 425 -23.07 -3.68 -7.51
CA HIS A 425 -22.91 -2.24 -7.30
C HIS A 425 -21.84 -1.63 -8.20
N PHE A 426 -20.71 -2.32 -8.37
CA PHE A 426 -19.64 -1.82 -9.21
C PHE A 426 -19.96 -1.96 -10.70
N GLU A 427 -20.71 -2.99 -11.11
CA GLU A 427 -20.88 -3.33 -12.53
C GLU A 427 -19.55 -3.18 -13.29
N MET A 428 -18.48 -3.74 -12.74
CA MET A 428 -17.08 -3.44 -13.06
C MET A 428 -16.77 -3.34 -14.56
N PRO A 429 -17.27 -4.24 -15.43
CA PRO A 429 -17.01 -4.13 -16.86
C PRO A 429 -17.61 -2.88 -17.52
N LYS A 430 -18.70 -2.34 -16.94
CA LYS A 430 -19.43 -1.18 -17.46
C LYS A 430 -18.98 0.15 -16.85
N TRP A 431 -18.20 0.10 -15.76
CA TRP A 431 -17.72 1.32 -15.12
C TRP A 431 -16.61 1.96 -15.95
N THR A 432 -16.87 3.11 -16.51
CA THR A 432 -15.93 3.84 -17.38
C THR A 432 -15.37 5.12 -16.73
N GLU A 433 -16.01 5.64 -15.70
CA GLU A 433 -15.62 6.88 -15.05
C GLU A 433 -14.28 6.72 -14.31
N PRO A 434 -13.33 7.66 -14.52
CA PRO A 434 -12.08 7.64 -13.79
C PRO A 434 -12.30 8.02 -12.33
N LEU A 435 -11.69 7.26 -11.43
CA LEU A 435 -11.64 7.57 -10.00
C LEU A 435 -10.56 8.63 -9.73
N LYS A 436 -10.73 9.38 -8.65
CA LYS A 436 -9.60 10.05 -8.01
C LYS A 436 -8.62 8.97 -7.54
N PRO A 437 -7.29 9.24 -7.53
CA PRO A 437 -6.34 8.33 -6.91
C PRO A 437 -6.79 7.98 -5.50
N SER A 438 -7.00 6.68 -5.22
CA SER A 438 -7.64 6.24 -3.99
C SER A 438 -7.14 4.89 -3.49
N VAL A 439 -7.22 4.70 -2.16
CA VAL A 439 -7.01 3.42 -1.50
C VAL A 439 -8.36 2.72 -1.33
N MET A 440 -8.46 1.47 -1.74
CA MET A 440 -9.69 0.68 -1.62
C MET A 440 -9.49 -0.48 -0.66
N PHE A 441 -10.39 -0.63 0.30
CA PHE A 441 -10.46 -1.78 1.18
C PHE A 441 -11.77 -2.54 0.91
N LEU A 442 -11.63 -3.77 0.41
CA LEU A 442 -12.75 -4.61 0.01
C LEU A 442 -12.89 -5.80 1.00
N GLN A 443 -13.61 -5.57 2.09
CA GLN A 443 -13.95 -6.62 3.04
C GLN A 443 -15.16 -7.41 2.51
N SER A 444 -14.85 -8.41 1.68
CA SER A 444 -15.82 -9.32 1.09
C SER A 444 -15.12 -10.64 0.73
N CYS A 445 -15.89 -11.73 0.68
CA CYS A 445 -15.38 -13.00 0.18
C CYS A 445 -14.91 -12.85 -1.26
N MET A 446 -13.72 -13.36 -1.59
CA MET A 446 -13.19 -13.46 -2.96
C MET A 446 -13.18 -12.11 -3.73
N ALA A 447 -13.12 -10.98 -3.00
CA ALA A 447 -13.25 -9.64 -3.58
C ALA A 447 -11.99 -9.14 -4.26
N LEU A 448 -10.89 -9.87 -4.19
CA LEU A 448 -9.62 -9.42 -4.75
C LEU A 448 -8.85 -10.58 -5.36
N ASN A 449 -8.92 -10.67 -6.68
CA ASN A 449 -8.04 -11.46 -7.51
C ASN A 449 -7.23 -10.53 -8.45
N PRO A 450 -6.28 -11.06 -9.25
CA PRO A 450 -5.46 -10.25 -10.15
C PRO A 450 -6.25 -9.38 -11.13
N ASP A 451 -7.35 -9.90 -11.67
CA ASP A 451 -8.15 -9.20 -12.69
C ASP A 451 -8.94 -8.04 -12.08
N GLU A 452 -9.55 -8.24 -10.90
CA GLU A 452 -10.23 -7.17 -10.18
C GLU A 452 -9.25 -6.07 -9.76
N ALA A 453 -8.07 -6.44 -9.26
CA ALA A 453 -7.05 -5.45 -8.90
C ALA A 453 -6.60 -4.64 -10.12
N ALA A 454 -6.31 -5.30 -11.24
CA ALA A 454 -5.93 -4.65 -12.49
C ALA A 454 -7.01 -3.68 -12.98
N LEU A 455 -8.26 -4.10 -12.95
CA LEU A 455 -9.40 -3.27 -13.36
C LEU A 455 -9.55 -2.02 -12.47
N LEU A 456 -9.35 -2.16 -11.16
CA LEU A 456 -9.39 -1.02 -10.23
C LEU A 456 -8.21 -0.06 -10.44
N PHE A 457 -7.01 -0.57 -10.75
CA PHE A 457 -5.88 0.28 -11.15
C PHE A 457 -6.15 1.05 -12.43
N ASP A 458 -6.79 0.44 -13.43
CA ASP A 458 -7.23 1.15 -14.63
C ASP A 458 -8.11 2.35 -14.29
N ARG A 459 -9.02 2.18 -13.35
CA ARG A 459 -9.97 3.23 -12.95
C ARG A 459 -9.35 4.33 -12.10
N GLY A 460 -8.25 4.10 -11.41
CA GLY A 460 -7.59 5.12 -10.61
C GLY A 460 -7.19 4.70 -9.20
N ALA A 461 -7.52 3.50 -8.75
CA ALA A 461 -7.00 2.98 -7.50
C ALA A 461 -5.46 2.98 -7.52
N VAL A 462 -4.85 3.25 -6.37
CA VAL A 462 -3.39 3.21 -6.17
C VAL A 462 -2.98 2.09 -5.22
N ALA A 463 -3.91 1.65 -4.40
CA ALA A 463 -3.79 0.43 -3.60
C ALA A 463 -5.18 -0.19 -3.40
N VAL A 464 -5.24 -1.50 -3.45
CA VAL A 464 -6.44 -2.29 -3.18
C VAL A 464 -6.13 -3.34 -2.13
N VAL A 465 -6.91 -3.37 -1.06
CA VAL A 465 -6.80 -4.35 0.02
C VAL A 465 -7.99 -5.30 -0.06
N GLY A 466 -7.76 -6.58 0.03
CA GLY A 466 -8.81 -7.59 -0.01
C GLY A 466 -8.25 -9.01 0.08
N THR A 467 -9.09 -9.99 -0.22
CA THR A 467 -8.71 -11.41 -0.16
C THR A 467 -9.28 -12.19 -1.35
N PRO A 468 -8.51 -13.10 -1.96
CA PRO A 468 -9.03 -14.04 -2.95
C PRO A 468 -9.81 -15.20 -2.34
N ASN A 469 -9.86 -15.29 -1.01
CA ASN A 469 -10.48 -16.37 -0.26
C ASN A 469 -11.82 -15.93 0.38
N ARG A 470 -12.57 -16.89 0.91
CA ARG A 470 -13.72 -16.57 1.79
C ARG A 470 -13.22 -15.87 3.05
N THR A 471 -14.01 -14.94 3.58
CA THR A 471 -13.75 -14.25 4.85
C THR A 471 -14.99 -14.30 5.75
N TYR A 472 -14.83 -13.92 7.02
CA TYR A 472 -15.88 -13.93 8.03
C TYR A 472 -16.08 -12.51 8.56
N SER A 473 -17.32 -12.17 8.90
CA SER A 473 -17.70 -10.82 9.31
C SER A 473 -16.92 -10.34 10.54
N GLY A 474 -16.82 -11.16 11.58
CA GLY A 474 -16.14 -10.78 12.81
C GLY A 474 -14.64 -10.53 12.64
N SER A 475 -13.91 -11.44 11.98
CA SER A 475 -12.48 -11.28 11.74
C SER A 475 -12.18 -10.24 10.66
N GLY A 476 -13.02 -10.17 9.61
CA GLY A 476 -12.89 -9.16 8.56
C GLY A 476 -13.13 -7.75 9.07
N GLY A 477 -14.20 -7.51 9.83
CA GLY A 477 -14.50 -6.21 10.43
C GLY A 477 -13.44 -5.76 11.44
N ALA A 478 -12.93 -6.68 12.25
CA ALA A 478 -11.83 -6.38 13.18
C ALA A 478 -10.53 -6.02 12.43
N LEU A 479 -10.23 -6.70 11.31
CA LEU A 479 -9.10 -6.38 10.45
C LEU A 479 -9.23 -4.98 9.83
N THR A 480 -10.43 -4.66 9.32
CA THR A 480 -10.75 -3.35 8.74
C THR A 480 -10.56 -2.23 9.76
N LEU A 481 -11.10 -2.40 10.96
CA LEU A 481 -10.97 -1.44 12.05
C LEU A 481 -9.50 -1.21 12.42
N GLY A 482 -8.71 -2.28 12.60
CA GLY A 482 -7.29 -2.17 12.90
C GLY A 482 -6.47 -1.53 11.79
N PHE A 483 -6.83 -1.77 10.53
CA PHE A 483 -6.17 -1.15 9.39
C PHE A 483 -6.38 0.37 9.37
N PHE A 484 -7.64 0.82 9.45
CA PHE A 484 -7.97 2.25 9.39
C PHE A 484 -7.55 3.00 10.64
N ASP A 485 -7.60 2.38 11.82
CA ASP A 485 -7.09 2.95 13.06
C ASP A 485 -5.58 3.28 12.93
N SER A 486 -4.78 2.31 12.50
CA SER A 486 -3.34 2.50 12.26
C SER A 486 -3.04 3.53 11.15
N LEU A 487 -3.83 3.53 10.09
CA LEU A 487 -3.67 4.47 8.98
C LEU A 487 -3.95 5.92 9.41
N ALA A 488 -4.98 6.13 10.21
CA ALA A 488 -5.46 7.45 10.59
C ALA A 488 -4.70 8.07 11.78
N TYR A 489 -4.52 7.31 12.87
CA TYR A 489 -3.88 7.83 14.07
C TYR A 489 -2.35 7.78 14.01
N ASP A 490 -1.78 6.68 13.51
CA ASP A 490 -0.34 6.50 13.42
C ASP A 490 0.26 7.07 12.13
N ASN A 491 -0.58 7.43 11.17
CA ASN A 491 -0.16 7.88 9.82
C ASN A 491 0.82 6.90 9.15
N ARG A 492 0.57 5.59 9.33
CA ARG A 492 1.41 4.55 8.76
C ARG A 492 1.14 4.37 7.27
N PRO A 493 2.12 3.87 6.50
CA PRO A 493 1.89 3.41 5.14
C PRO A 493 0.82 2.30 5.09
N VAL A 494 0.14 2.16 3.95
CA VAL A 494 -0.92 1.17 3.72
C VAL A 494 -0.49 -0.25 4.09
N GLY A 495 0.70 -0.68 3.65
CA GLY A 495 1.22 -2.01 3.99
C GLY A 495 1.54 -2.18 5.48
N ALA A 496 2.06 -1.13 6.12
CA ALA A 496 2.35 -1.17 7.56
C ALA A 496 1.05 -1.19 8.39
N SER A 497 0.00 -0.48 7.96
CA SER A 497 -1.33 -0.54 8.56
C SER A 497 -1.95 -1.93 8.39
N MET A 498 -1.76 -2.55 7.22
CA MET A 498 -2.22 -3.91 7.00
C MET A 498 -1.48 -4.93 7.86
N ARG A 499 -0.16 -4.82 8.00
CA ARG A 499 0.64 -5.64 8.91
C ARG A 499 0.18 -5.47 10.36
N HIS A 500 -0.06 -4.25 10.81
CA HIS A 500 -0.58 -3.94 12.14
C HIS A 500 -1.92 -4.65 12.40
N ALA A 501 -2.87 -4.53 11.49
CA ALA A 501 -4.17 -5.19 11.58
C ALA A 501 -4.07 -6.72 11.58
N LYS A 502 -3.18 -7.30 10.78
CA LYS A 502 -2.93 -8.75 10.78
C LYS A 502 -2.34 -9.24 12.10
N ASN A 503 -1.35 -8.52 12.64
CA ASN A 503 -0.75 -8.87 13.93
C ASN A 503 -1.74 -8.69 15.09
N PHE A 504 -2.65 -7.72 15.01
CA PHE A 504 -3.78 -7.66 15.91
C PHE A 504 -4.60 -8.97 15.88
N LEU A 505 -4.95 -9.47 14.70
CA LEU A 505 -5.73 -10.72 14.60
C LEU A 505 -4.98 -11.94 15.11
N ILE A 506 -3.66 -12.00 14.94
CA ILE A 506 -2.82 -13.07 15.52
C ILE A 506 -2.86 -13.01 17.04
N CYS A 507 -2.57 -11.85 17.63
CA CYS A 507 -2.69 -11.65 19.09
C CYS A 507 -4.10 -11.93 19.60
N TYR A 508 -5.11 -11.59 18.80
CA TYR A 508 -6.50 -11.82 19.17
C TYR A 508 -6.88 -13.31 19.14
N ALA A 509 -6.37 -14.08 18.19
CA ALA A 509 -6.53 -15.53 18.18
C ALA A 509 -5.94 -16.16 19.44
N GLU A 510 -4.74 -15.74 19.85
CA GLU A 510 -4.07 -16.19 21.06
C GLU A 510 -4.85 -15.79 22.33
N LEU A 511 -5.35 -14.55 22.39
CA LEU A 511 -6.17 -14.08 23.50
C LEU A 511 -7.46 -14.90 23.64
N LYS A 512 -8.11 -15.23 22.52
CA LYS A 512 -9.28 -16.14 22.51
C LYS A 512 -8.91 -17.52 23.04
N ALA A 513 -7.78 -18.09 22.63
CA ALA A 513 -7.32 -19.38 23.12
C ALA A 513 -7.11 -19.38 24.65
N LYS A 514 -6.51 -18.32 25.19
CA LYS A 514 -6.32 -18.15 26.64
C LYS A 514 -7.64 -18.00 27.42
N ARG A 515 -8.66 -17.36 26.82
CA ARG A 515 -9.94 -17.11 27.49
C ARG A 515 -10.94 -18.25 27.37
N LEU A 516 -10.98 -18.91 26.24
CA LEU A 516 -12.02 -19.89 25.87
C LEU A 516 -11.49 -21.34 25.83
N GLY A 517 -10.18 -21.55 25.90
CA GLY A 517 -9.58 -22.88 25.83
C GLY A 517 -9.97 -23.61 24.53
N ALA A 518 -10.40 -24.88 24.69
CA ALA A 518 -10.77 -25.73 23.54
C ALA A 518 -11.95 -25.18 22.69
N ALA A 519 -12.75 -24.27 23.25
CA ALA A 519 -13.84 -23.59 22.51
C ALA A 519 -13.32 -22.48 21.56
N ALA A 520 -12.02 -22.21 21.54
CA ALA A 520 -11.40 -21.13 20.75
C ALA A 520 -11.27 -21.43 19.25
N LYS A 521 -12.10 -22.31 18.68
CA LYS A 521 -12.13 -22.60 17.21
C LYS A 521 -12.22 -21.33 16.35
N MET A 522 -12.88 -20.31 16.86
CA MET A 522 -12.98 -19.00 16.20
C MET A 522 -11.62 -18.26 16.08
N GLY A 523 -10.60 -18.63 16.85
CA GLY A 523 -9.24 -18.15 16.64
C GLY A 523 -8.71 -18.45 15.23
N GLY A 524 -9.12 -19.58 14.65
CA GLY A 524 -8.78 -19.96 13.27
C GLY A 524 -9.30 -18.99 12.21
N ALA A 525 -10.49 -18.39 12.40
CA ALA A 525 -11.02 -17.38 11.47
C ALA A 525 -10.15 -16.11 11.45
N ASN A 526 -9.67 -15.67 12.62
CA ASN A 526 -8.77 -14.54 12.74
C ASN A 526 -7.43 -14.80 12.05
N LYS A 527 -6.85 -15.99 12.28
CA LYS A 527 -5.61 -16.43 11.66
C LYS A 527 -5.75 -16.52 10.12
N ARG A 528 -6.86 -17.11 9.65
CA ARG A 528 -7.18 -17.13 8.22
C ARG A 528 -7.22 -15.73 7.63
N ALA A 529 -7.92 -14.79 8.24
CA ALA A 529 -7.99 -13.42 7.75
C ALA A 529 -6.59 -12.75 7.73
N ALA A 530 -5.79 -12.93 8.78
CA ALA A 530 -4.42 -12.42 8.83
C ALA A 530 -3.54 -12.98 7.69
N TRP A 531 -3.73 -14.25 7.30
CA TRP A 531 -2.95 -14.87 6.25
C TRP A 531 -3.38 -14.49 4.83
N THR A 532 -4.69 -14.30 4.60
CA THR A 532 -5.26 -14.25 3.25
C THR A 532 -5.54 -12.84 2.71
N PHE A 533 -5.71 -11.85 3.57
CA PHE A 533 -5.81 -10.47 3.08
C PHE A 533 -4.47 -9.98 2.55
N THR A 534 -4.49 -9.33 1.40
CA THR A 534 -3.30 -8.83 0.71
C THR A 534 -3.47 -7.38 0.29
N VAL A 535 -2.36 -6.69 0.08
CA VAL A 535 -2.31 -5.37 -0.54
C VAL A 535 -1.86 -5.54 -1.99
N TRP A 536 -2.65 -5.03 -2.92
CA TRP A 536 -2.25 -4.81 -4.30
C TRP A 536 -1.95 -3.33 -4.47
N GLY A 537 -0.72 -3.01 -4.85
CA GLY A 537 -0.18 -1.65 -4.89
C GLY A 537 1.14 -1.54 -4.13
N ASP A 538 1.66 -0.33 -4.04
CA ASP A 538 2.86 -0.04 -3.28
C ASP A 538 2.54 0.00 -1.76
N PRO A 539 3.09 -0.91 -0.95
CA PRO A 539 2.84 -0.94 0.49
C PRO A 539 3.42 0.26 1.24
N THR A 540 4.30 1.05 0.61
CA THR A 540 4.91 2.26 1.20
C THR A 540 4.05 3.51 1.04
N LEU A 541 2.92 3.43 0.30
CA LEU A 541 1.97 4.52 0.12
C LEU A 541 1.48 5.06 1.46
N LYS A 542 1.54 6.40 1.61
CA LYS A 542 0.94 7.14 2.73
C LYS A 542 -0.21 8.01 2.26
N LEU A 543 -1.26 8.09 3.05
CA LEU A 543 -2.28 9.10 2.83
C LEU A 543 -1.86 10.44 3.47
N PRO A 544 -2.40 11.58 3.01
CA PRO A 544 -2.19 12.86 3.67
C PRO A 544 -2.60 12.77 5.15
N ARG A 545 -1.80 13.39 6.01
CA ARG A 545 -2.12 13.42 7.43
C ARG A 545 -3.30 14.36 7.69
N ALA A 546 -4.33 13.85 8.37
CA ALA A 546 -5.41 14.67 8.87
C ALA A 546 -4.99 15.43 10.14
N THR A 547 -5.65 16.55 10.38
CA THR A 547 -5.57 17.26 11.67
C THR A 547 -6.83 16.93 12.45
N PRO A 548 -6.72 16.32 13.63
CA PRO A 548 -7.89 16.05 14.48
C PRO A 548 -8.68 17.33 14.79
N PRO A 549 -10.00 17.26 14.89
CA PRO A 549 -10.82 18.39 15.30
C PRO A 549 -10.47 18.86 16.72
N LYS A 550 -10.81 20.11 17.06
CA LYS A 550 -10.46 20.69 18.38
C LYS A 550 -11.10 19.94 19.56
N ASP A 551 -12.25 19.33 19.31
CA ASP A 551 -13.04 18.54 20.26
C ASP A 551 -12.78 17.02 20.13
N ALA A 552 -11.71 16.64 19.39
CA ALA A 552 -11.32 15.24 19.28
C ALA A 552 -11.11 14.62 20.66
N LEU A 553 -11.63 13.42 20.83
CA LEU A 553 -11.40 12.65 22.06
C LEU A 553 -9.95 12.20 22.13
N PRO A 554 -9.33 12.20 23.33
CA PRO A 554 -7.97 11.72 23.50
C PRO A 554 -7.82 10.27 23.01
N ALA A 555 -6.75 10.00 22.29
CA ALA A 555 -6.43 8.63 21.88
C ALA A 555 -5.79 7.84 23.03
N LEU A 556 -5.89 6.52 22.97
CA LEU A 556 -5.12 5.62 23.80
C LEU A 556 -3.62 5.85 23.55
N THR A 557 -2.83 5.87 24.60
CA THR A 557 -1.37 5.97 24.49
C THR A 557 -0.67 4.79 25.12
N CYS A 558 0.49 4.45 24.57
CA CYS A 558 1.37 3.44 25.12
C CYS A 558 2.78 3.99 25.20
N GLU A 559 3.29 4.12 26.41
CA GLU A 559 4.60 4.72 26.67
C GLU A 559 5.53 3.71 27.37
N VAL A 560 6.80 3.75 27.00
CA VAL A 560 7.86 2.96 27.63
C VAL A 560 8.88 3.88 28.24
N VAL A 561 9.01 3.82 29.57
CA VAL A 561 10.02 4.57 30.31
C VAL A 561 10.87 3.59 31.10
N LYS A 562 12.13 3.42 30.72
CA LYS A 562 13.03 2.38 31.27
C LYS A 562 12.40 0.99 31.13
N ASN A 563 12.14 0.34 32.25
CA ASN A 563 11.51 -1.00 32.30
C ASN A 563 10.00 -0.97 32.58
N ARG A 564 9.36 0.19 32.50
CA ARG A 564 7.91 0.33 32.70
C ARG A 564 7.24 0.66 31.39
N LEU A 565 6.24 -0.13 31.04
CA LEU A 565 5.32 0.11 29.94
C LEU A 565 3.98 0.51 30.54
N THR A 566 3.47 1.65 30.16
CA THR A 566 2.19 2.20 30.63
C THR A 566 1.24 2.33 29.45
N LEU A 567 0.12 1.64 29.51
CA LEU A 567 -1.00 1.76 28.58
C LEU A 567 -2.03 2.68 29.23
N THR A 568 -2.17 3.91 28.74
CA THR A 568 -3.13 4.88 29.26
C THR A 568 -4.42 4.84 28.45
N LEU A 569 -5.50 4.49 29.11
CA LEU A 569 -6.84 4.46 28.51
C LEU A 569 -7.46 5.86 28.61
N PRO A 570 -8.11 6.39 27.56
CA PRO A 570 -8.84 7.64 27.65
C PRO A 570 -9.99 7.54 28.66
N GLU A 571 -10.29 8.59 29.37
CA GLU A 571 -11.42 8.63 30.32
C GLU A 571 -12.77 8.47 29.61
N LYS A 572 -12.89 9.03 28.40
CA LYS A 572 -14.11 8.98 27.60
C LYS A 572 -14.04 7.85 26.57
N ARG A 573 -15.08 7.03 26.56
CA ARG A 573 -15.34 6.04 25.52
C ARG A 573 -16.32 6.63 24.52
N TYR A 574 -16.30 6.12 23.29
CA TYR A 574 -17.39 6.39 22.38
C TYR A 574 -18.72 5.84 22.95
N PRO A 575 -19.85 6.49 22.66
CA PRO A 575 -21.14 5.88 22.97
C PRO A 575 -21.23 4.53 22.23
N PRO A 576 -21.92 3.54 22.82
CA PRO A 576 -22.07 2.23 22.20
C PRO A 576 -22.71 2.36 20.82
N THR A 577 -22.23 1.55 19.87
CA THR A 577 -22.89 1.34 18.59
C THR A 577 -23.73 0.08 18.70
N GLU A 578 -24.99 0.16 18.35
CA GLU A 578 -25.91 -0.97 18.35
C GLU A 578 -26.47 -1.17 16.95
N VAL A 579 -26.28 -2.37 16.38
CA VAL A 579 -26.85 -2.77 15.11
C VAL A 579 -27.34 -4.22 15.22
N GLY A 580 -28.63 -4.42 15.08
CA GLY A 580 -29.24 -5.74 15.29
C GLY A 580 -29.05 -6.22 16.73
N ALA A 581 -28.40 -7.39 16.88
CA ALA A 581 -28.07 -7.97 18.18
C ALA A 581 -26.67 -7.56 18.71
N TYR A 582 -25.93 -6.74 17.97
CA TYR A 582 -24.54 -6.41 18.29
C TYR A 582 -24.43 -5.04 18.93
N ARG A 583 -23.60 -4.97 19.97
CA ARG A 583 -23.26 -3.72 20.66
C ARG A 583 -21.75 -3.63 20.81
N ALA A 584 -21.17 -2.49 20.42
CA ALA A 584 -19.76 -2.22 20.58
C ALA A 584 -19.51 -0.91 21.32
N GLU A 585 -18.69 -0.98 22.35
CA GLU A 585 -18.11 0.17 23.03
C GLU A 585 -16.62 0.19 22.79
N MET A 586 -16.06 1.35 22.50
CA MET A 586 -14.62 1.49 22.23
C MET A 586 -14.11 2.86 22.65
N TRP A 587 -12.77 2.94 22.79
CA TRP A 587 -12.06 4.21 22.98
C TRP A 587 -11.52 4.73 21.64
N PRO A 588 -11.25 6.01 21.47
CA PRO A 588 -10.57 6.56 20.29
C PRO A 588 -9.07 6.17 20.21
N GLY A 589 -8.50 5.92 19.03
CA GLY A 589 -7.09 5.67 18.70
C GLY A 589 -6.45 4.41 19.29
N GLY A 590 -6.39 3.31 18.57
CA GLY A 590 -5.77 2.05 19.00
C GLY A 590 -6.68 1.15 19.83
N ARG A 591 -7.98 1.28 19.67
CA ARG A 591 -8.97 0.48 20.37
C ARG A 591 -9.82 -0.29 19.42
N LEU A 592 -9.85 -1.55 19.67
CA LEU A 592 -10.51 -2.51 18.84
C LEU A 592 -11.62 -3.18 19.64
N ALA A 593 -12.72 -3.47 18.98
CA ALA A 593 -13.74 -4.33 19.52
C ALA A 593 -13.47 -5.78 19.14
N GLY A 594 -13.74 -6.69 20.04
CA GLY A 594 -13.54 -8.12 19.82
C GLY A 594 -14.66 -8.98 20.38
N LEU A 595 -14.86 -10.14 19.77
CA LEU A 595 -15.84 -11.13 20.16
C LEU A 595 -15.20 -12.23 21.00
N PHE A 596 -15.77 -12.53 22.16
CA PHE A 596 -15.31 -13.60 23.05
C PHE A 596 -16.32 -14.73 23.17
N THR A 597 -16.96 -15.11 22.09
CA THR A 597 -17.90 -16.22 22.08
C THR A 597 -17.39 -17.38 21.22
N THR A 598 -18.00 -18.53 21.38
CA THR A 598 -17.74 -19.71 20.55
C THR A 598 -18.35 -19.61 19.16
N ASP A 599 -19.34 -18.70 19.00
CA ASP A 599 -20.03 -18.41 17.77
C ASP A 599 -20.06 -16.90 17.52
N GLU A 600 -19.43 -16.43 16.43
CA GLU A 600 -19.38 -15.02 16.07
C GLU A 600 -20.74 -14.47 15.68
N GLU A 601 -21.58 -15.27 15.04
CA GLU A 601 -22.91 -14.86 14.58
C GLU A 601 -23.91 -14.71 15.75
N ASP A 602 -23.71 -15.47 16.82
CA ASP A 602 -24.55 -15.41 18.03
C ASP A 602 -24.10 -14.35 19.04
N SER A 603 -23.00 -13.68 18.79
CA SER A 603 -22.48 -12.66 19.69
C SER A 603 -23.37 -11.44 19.73
N ARG A 604 -23.83 -11.06 20.93
CA ARG A 604 -24.63 -9.84 21.16
C ARG A 604 -23.83 -8.69 21.74
N HIS A 605 -22.55 -8.90 22.01
CA HIS A 605 -21.70 -7.90 22.63
C HIS A 605 -20.27 -7.99 22.11
N LEU A 606 -19.70 -6.84 21.74
CA LEU A 606 -18.30 -6.69 21.40
C LEU A 606 -17.55 -6.12 22.59
N ALA A 607 -16.60 -6.89 23.12
CA ALA A 607 -15.74 -6.43 24.20
C ALA A 607 -14.74 -5.39 23.68
N PRO A 608 -14.53 -4.25 24.36
CA PRO A 608 -13.49 -3.31 23.98
C PRO A 608 -12.12 -3.92 24.23
N LEU A 609 -11.21 -3.72 23.28
CA LEU A 609 -9.84 -4.18 23.31
C LEU A 609 -8.90 -2.98 23.18
N ALA A 610 -7.83 -2.98 23.96
CA ALA A 610 -6.71 -2.05 23.80
C ALA A 610 -5.56 -2.78 23.11
N PHE A 611 -5.13 -2.27 21.97
CA PHE A 611 -4.02 -2.82 21.19
C PHE A 611 -2.97 -1.77 20.94
N ALA A 612 -1.72 -2.12 21.17
CA ALA A 612 -0.59 -1.23 20.98
C ALA A 612 0.61 -1.95 20.35
N GLU A 613 1.25 -1.29 19.39
CA GLU A 613 2.57 -1.65 18.90
C GLU A 613 3.62 -0.90 19.74
N VAL A 614 4.46 -1.62 20.44
CA VAL A 614 5.39 -1.10 21.44
C VAL A 614 6.82 -1.25 20.97
N ARG A 615 7.54 -0.14 20.78
CA ARG A 615 8.98 -0.19 20.56
C ARG A 615 9.72 -0.24 21.88
N LEU A 616 10.63 -1.21 22.01
CA LEU A 616 11.50 -1.32 23.17
C LEU A 616 12.93 -0.94 22.76
N PRO A 617 13.33 0.32 22.99
CA PRO A 617 14.60 0.85 22.45
C PRO A 617 15.84 0.16 23.02
N ASP A 618 15.75 -0.35 24.25
CA ASP A 618 16.86 -1.00 24.95
C ASP A 618 17.02 -2.50 24.58
N ALA A 619 16.22 -3.00 23.62
CA ALA A 619 16.31 -4.39 23.18
C ALA A 619 17.65 -4.67 22.52
N LYS A 620 18.43 -5.60 23.07
CA LYS A 620 19.61 -6.14 22.41
C LYS A 620 19.24 -7.28 21.47
N ASP A 621 20.12 -7.58 20.53
CA ASP A 621 19.92 -8.70 19.63
C ASP A 621 19.90 -10.01 20.41
N GLY A 622 18.94 -10.89 20.09
CA GLY A 622 18.75 -12.17 20.77
C GLY A 622 17.96 -12.13 22.08
N GLN A 623 17.68 -10.95 22.64
CA GLN A 623 16.89 -10.83 23.87
C GLN A 623 15.39 -10.83 23.59
N THR A 624 14.65 -11.57 24.42
CA THR A 624 13.17 -11.58 24.41
C THR A 624 12.64 -10.88 25.65
N PRO A 625 11.79 -9.85 25.50
CA PRO A 625 11.19 -9.18 26.64
C PRO A 625 10.04 -10.03 27.23
N ARG A 626 9.96 -10.06 28.55
CA ARG A 626 8.82 -10.60 29.29
C ARG A 626 8.09 -9.49 30.01
N LEU A 627 6.77 -9.50 29.91
CA LEU A 627 5.92 -8.56 30.62
C LEU A 627 5.34 -9.20 31.88
N THR A 628 5.29 -8.42 32.95
CA THR A 628 4.58 -8.78 34.18
C THR A 628 3.64 -7.64 34.57
N THR A 629 2.44 -7.98 35.06
CA THR A 629 1.40 -7.02 35.42
C THR A 629 0.46 -7.61 36.46
N LYS A 630 -0.35 -6.76 37.12
CA LYS A 630 -1.45 -7.16 37.99
C LYS A 630 -2.72 -7.57 37.23
N VAL A 631 -2.77 -7.35 35.89
CA VAL A 631 -3.88 -7.83 35.07
C VAL A 631 -3.85 -9.35 34.97
N PRO A 632 -4.99 -10.04 35.14
CA PRO A 632 -5.02 -11.50 35.02
C PRO A 632 -4.47 -11.96 33.66
N GLY A 633 -3.62 -12.99 33.65
CA GLY A 633 -2.91 -13.47 32.45
C GLY A 633 -3.83 -13.84 31.28
N ARG A 634 -5.09 -14.27 31.58
CA ARG A 634 -6.10 -14.55 30.53
C ARG A 634 -6.66 -13.31 29.82
N ASN A 635 -6.37 -12.10 30.31
CA ASN A 635 -6.91 -10.84 29.76
C ASN A 635 -5.91 -10.07 28.93
N TRP A 636 -4.74 -10.62 28.66
CA TRP A 636 -3.75 -9.96 27.81
C TRP A 636 -2.83 -10.96 27.11
N VAL A 637 -2.27 -10.49 25.99
CA VAL A 637 -1.27 -11.17 25.18
C VAL A 637 -0.19 -10.16 24.81
N PHE A 638 1.04 -10.61 24.80
CA PHE A 638 2.17 -9.86 24.28
C PHE A 638 2.99 -10.78 23.38
N GLU A 639 3.13 -10.36 22.13
CA GLU A 639 3.93 -11.05 21.12
C GLU A 639 5.10 -10.18 20.70
N TRP A 640 6.26 -10.77 20.48
CA TRP A 640 7.50 -10.07 20.20
C TRP A 640 8.03 -10.36 18.81
N ASP A 641 8.15 -9.31 17.98
CA ASP A 641 8.90 -9.35 16.72
C ASP A 641 10.37 -8.98 16.99
N ALA A 642 11.20 -10.01 17.22
CA ALA A 642 12.62 -9.84 17.54
C ALA A 642 13.39 -9.12 16.43
N ARG A 643 13.04 -9.36 15.16
CA ARG A 643 13.69 -8.74 13.99
C ARG A 643 13.46 -7.23 13.99
N ARG A 644 12.24 -6.78 14.28
CA ARG A 644 11.88 -5.36 14.29
C ARG A 644 12.09 -4.68 15.64
N LYS A 645 12.35 -5.45 16.69
CA LYS A 645 12.39 -4.99 18.09
C LYS A 645 11.09 -4.28 18.50
N VAL A 646 9.98 -4.91 18.17
CA VAL A 646 8.63 -4.40 18.39
C VAL A 646 7.78 -5.46 19.08
N GLY A 647 7.12 -5.06 20.17
CA GLY A 647 6.11 -5.86 20.84
C GLY A 647 4.70 -5.47 20.37
N TYR A 648 3.81 -6.45 20.35
CA TYR A 648 2.38 -6.28 20.12
C TYR A 648 1.64 -6.65 21.40
N LEU A 649 1.08 -5.66 22.06
CA LEU A 649 0.35 -5.81 23.31
C LEU A 649 -1.16 -5.68 23.04
N LEU A 650 -1.90 -6.73 23.37
CA LEU A 650 -3.36 -6.75 23.33
C LEU A 650 -3.91 -6.99 24.74
N VAL A 651 -4.82 -6.14 25.19
CA VAL A 651 -5.39 -6.20 26.54
C VAL A 651 -6.91 -6.09 26.49
N VAL A 652 -7.60 -6.84 27.34
CA VAL A 652 -9.01 -6.61 27.70
C VAL A 652 -9.02 -5.86 29.03
N PRO A 653 -9.24 -4.52 29.02
CA PRO A 653 -9.27 -3.75 30.26
C PRO A 653 -10.49 -4.13 31.11
N ARG A 654 -10.33 -4.01 32.43
CA ARG A 654 -11.42 -4.14 33.40
C ARG A 654 -11.92 -2.74 33.78
N GLU A 655 -13.08 -2.65 34.36
CA GLU A 655 -13.63 -1.37 34.85
C GLU A 655 -12.67 -0.61 35.78
N LYS A 656 -11.98 -1.34 36.66
CA LYS A 656 -11.00 -0.78 37.58
C LYS A 656 -9.69 -0.31 36.91
N ASP A 657 -9.47 -0.64 35.66
CA ASP A 657 -8.28 -0.26 34.90
C ASP A 657 -8.49 1.04 34.09
N ASP A 658 -9.58 1.78 34.33
CA ASP A 658 -9.99 2.98 33.59
C ASP A 658 -8.92 4.09 33.53
N LYS A 659 -7.98 4.13 34.48
CA LYS A 659 -6.87 5.13 34.53
C LYS A 659 -5.61 4.69 33.82
N GLY A 660 -5.52 3.43 33.42
CA GLY A 660 -4.35 2.88 32.75
C GLY A 660 -3.89 1.54 33.30
N ILE A 661 -3.04 0.87 32.54
CA ILE A 661 -2.51 -0.45 32.85
C ILE A 661 -0.99 -0.38 32.79
N GLU A 662 -0.35 -0.80 33.88
CA GLU A 662 1.11 -0.85 33.95
C GLU A 662 1.63 -2.28 33.74
N PHE A 663 2.70 -2.38 32.98
CA PHE A 663 3.51 -3.58 32.79
C PHE A 663 4.96 -3.30 33.15
N THR A 664 5.61 -4.25 33.79
CA THR A 664 7.06 -4.23 33.99
C THR A 664 7.71 -5.07 32.91
N VAL A 665 8.65 -4.49 32.18
CA VAL A 665 9.46 -5.19 31.16
C VAL A 665 10.67 -5.80 31.84
N ARG A 666 10.88 -7.10 31.64
CA ARG A 666 12.08 -7.83 32.05
C ARG A 666 12.69 -8.47 30.82
N TRP A 667 14.00 -8.47 30.75
CA TRP A 667 14.73 -9.13 29.70
C TRP A 667 15.17 -10.52 30.17
N ASP A 668 14.97 -11.53 29.38
CA ASP A 668 15.60 -12.81 29.63
C ASP A 668 17.12 -12.62 29.60
N ALA A 669 17.82 -13.23 30.55
CA ALA A 669 19.28 -13.31 30.48
C ALA A 669 19.65 -13.99 29.14
N ASP A 670 20.74 -13.54 28.52
CA ASP A 670 21.25 -14.17 27.32
C ASP A 670 21.28 -15.71 27.52
N PRO A 671 20.80 -16.49 26.55
CA PRO A 671 20.94 -17.93 26.64
C PRO A 671 22.44 -18.23 26.85
N PRO A 672 22.81 -19.16 27.73
CA PRO A 672 24.20 -19.54 27.90
C PRO A 672 24.75 -19.93 26.53
N GLY A 673 25.78 -19.18 26.07
CA GLY A 673 26.43 -19.30 24.76
C GLY A 673 27.02 -20.71 24.51
#